data_65e49be649b11d47b26fa3f0e8985e4e
#
_entry.id   65e49be649b11d47b26fa3f0e8985e4e
#
_cell.length_a   1.000
_cell.length_b   1.000
_cell.length_c   1.000
_cell.angle_alpha   90.00
_cell.angle_beta   90.00
_cell.angle_gamma   90.00
#
_symmetry.space_group_name_H-M   'P 1'
#
loop_
_entity.id
_entity.type
_entity.pdbx_description
1 polymer ?
#
loop_
_entity_poly.entity_id
_entity_poly.type
_entity_poly.pdbx_seq_one_letter_code
_entity_poly.pdbx_strand_id
1 'polypeptide(L)'
;LLAQEGKVLRQRFESLDRNSDGKLSTEELANKAIFTKLDADSDSFVTLDEATAAFKAGTLTREEVEGQPVAKPTPDPISLKTTAGEMAGGGAGDLRQSAKTLRPADHGVGRYVADVSFADINGAQRSLKEFKEKSYVVVAMTSTSCPLSRKYLPSLVELSQKYSPKDIQFIAINCVPTDRMDEMKTAAASLGESVCCAHDADESLSKHFGALTTTDVLVLDPARTIVYHGAIDDQYGIGYSLDAPKNRFLAEALDDLLAGQTPQIAATLAPGCTIEHDAEASPVESNWTYHNRISRIIQANCLECHRSGGVGPFPLESYADLVGHTGMIRQVVDDRTMPPWFAGNSEDKHSSLWANDRSLTDSDRADLLAWLESDKPEGDAADAPQKRHFVDGWMIGTPDLVVQIPEPIKVKATGTMPYQFVTAQTTLEEDKWVQGYEIVPTDRSVVHHVIVNVHEKSAGRIRDREEGIGGYWAAYVPGNAGQLYPDGFARKLPAGATVSFQIHYTPTGTATEDQLRIGLVFAKSEPKYVITTLSLADTDLNIPPRAADHTETITRPVPMDVNVMAYMAHMHVRGKSFHYELIKPDGQTETLLDIPRYDFNWQLRYDYREPRVIPAGSRVKVTAVFDNSENNPANPDPSQTVHWGQQTFEEMMIGYVETYVAVGEERPSLRGSEGNGQALFRLLDSDANGKLSKEETKKAAERVPRLRDNPGLLDRLFERSDADKDEQLSQDEFDKLREQIAGRR
;
A
#
# COMPACT_ATOMS: atom_id res chain seq x y z
N LEU A 1 27.72 -44.20 15.86
CA LEU A 1 26.60 -44.64 14.98
C LEU A 1 25.25 -44.19 15.55
N LEU A 2 24.85 -44.63 16.75
CA LEU A 2 23.53 -44.29 17.36
C LEU A 2 23.27 -42.78 17.53
N ALA A 3 24.28 -41.94 17.75
CA ALA A 3 24.12 -40.47 17.85
C ALA A 3 23.91 -39.79 16.48
N GLN A 4 24.42 -40.36 15.40
CA GLN A 4 24.28 -39.87 14.04
C GLN A 4 22.91 -40.28 13.46
N GLU A 5 22.46 -41.48 13.81
CA GLU A 5 21.15 -42.00 13.39
C GLU A 5 19.99 -41.28 14.09
N GLY A 6 20.14 -40.92 15.35
CA GLY A 6 19.17 -40.09 16.06
C GLY A 6 19.04 -38.64 15.49
N LYS A 7 20.12 -38.12 14.89
CA LYS A 7 20.07 -36.82 14.23
C LYS A 7 19.30 -36.88 12.91
N VAL A 8 19.45 -37.97 12.13
CA VAL A 8 18.72 -38.20 10.89
C VAL A 8 17.23 -38.37 11.15
N LEU A 9 16.85 -39.15 12.16
CA LEU A 9 15.45 -39.34 12.55
C LEU A 9 14.80 -38.01 12.96
N ARG A 10 15.49 -37.22 13.78
CA ARG A 10 15.00 -35.90 14.19
C ARG A 10 14.82 -34.95 13.02
N GLN A 11 15.82 -34.84 12.14
CA GLN A 11 15.70 -34.00 10.93
C GLN A 11 14.55 -34.44 10.02
N ARG A 12 14.32 -35.78 9.98
CA ARG A 12 13.20 -36.30 9.20
C ARG A 12 11.86 -35.99 9.83
N PHE A 13 11.73 -36.13 11.14
CA PHE A 13 10.55 -35.79 11.90
C PHE A 13 10.21 -34.30 11.70
N GLU A 14 11.17 -33.40 11.92
CA GLU A 14 11.02 -31.94 11.72
C GLU A 14 10.66 -31.57 10.28
N SER A 15 11.08 -32.37 9.29
CA SER A 15 10.70 -32.15 7.89
C SER A 15 9.29 -32.62 7.53
N LEU A 16 8.69 -33.48 8.34
CA LEU A 16 7.33 -34.00 8.19
C LEU A 16 6.32 -33.18 9.01
N ASP A 17 6.72 -32.63 10.13
CA ASP A 17 5.94 -31.74 10.99
C ASP A 17 5.79 -30.37 10.31
N ARG A 18 4.73 -30.23 9.51
CA ARG A 18 4.51 -29.06 8.66
C ARG A 18 3.96 -27.87 9.42
N ASN A 19 3.19 -28.13 10.48
CA ASN A 19 2.57 -27.10 11.29
C ASN A 19 3.45 -26.71 12.49
N SER A 20 4.60 -27.41 12.68
CA SER A 20 5.58 -27.18 13.75
C SER A 20 4.97 -27.28 15.16
N ASP A 21 3.98 -28.15 15.34
CA ASP A 21 3.34 -28.38 16.64
C ASP A 21 4.07 -29.45 17.49
N GLY A 22 5.12 -30.05 16.94
CA GLY A 22 5.94 -31.10 17.60
C GLY A 22 5.33 -32.48 17.53
N LYS A 23 4.31 -32.72 16.71
CA LYS A 23 3.61 -33.97 16.49
C LYS A 23 3.39 -34.23 15.01
N LEU A 24 3.26 -35.48 14.59
CA LEU A 24 2.86 -35.81 13.21
C LEU A 24 1.43 -36.36 13.20
N SER A 25 0.57 -35.75 12.44
CA SER A 25 -0.77 -36.24 12.14
C SER A 25 -0.76 -37.31 11.02
N THR A 26 -1.88 -37.98 10.79
CA THR A 26 -2.04 -38.91 9.64
C THR A 26 -1.94 -38.22 8.27
N GLU A 27 -2.08 -36.90 8.21
CA GLU A 27 -1.93 -36.10 7.01
C GLU A 27 -0.47 -35.76 6.73
N GLU A 28 0.34 -35.59 7.79
CA GLU A 28 1.78 -35.32 7.71
C GLU A 28 2.60 -36.57 7.50
N LEU A 29 2.19 -37.68 8.11
CA LEU A 29 2.76 -39.02 7.90
C LEU A 29 1.77 -39.89 7.13
N ALA A 30 1.72 -39.71 5.81
CA ALA A 30 0.72 -40.36 4.94
C ALA A 30 0.77 -41.90 4.89
N ASN A 31 1.87 -42.51 5.33
CA ASN A 31 1.99 -43.98 5.39
C ASN A 31 1.31 -44.51 6.64
N LYS A 32 0.04 -44.92 6.51
CA LYS A 32 -0.77 -45.46 7.59
C LYS A 32 -0.13 -46.65 8.32
N ALA A 33 0.64 -47.50 7.63
CA ALA A 33 1.29 -48.65 8.25
C ALA A 33 2.43 -48.21 9.17
N ILE A 34 3.19 -47.20 8.79
CA ILE A 34 4.23 -46.61 9.63
C ILE A 34 3.60 -45.80 10.76
N PHE A 35 2.58 -44.98 10.44
CA PHE A 35 1.85 -44.20 11.43
C PHE A 35 1.36 -45.11 12.60
N THR A 36 0.63 -46.17 12.30
CA THR A 36 0.12 -47.11 13.30
C THR A 36 1.23 -47.83 14.12
N LYS A 37 2.42 -47.99 13.53
CA LYS A 37 3.59 -48.53 14.26
C LYS A 37 4.20 -47.55 15.24
N LEU A 38 4.06 -46.26 14.97
CA LEU A 38 4.68 -45.18 15.71
C LEU A 38 3.76 -44.58 16.78
N ASP A 39 2.46 -44.50 16.51
CA ASP A 39 1.41 -44.03 17.44
C ASP A 39 1.20 -45.09 18.53
N ALA A 40 2.06 -45.06 19.55
CA ALA A 40 2.12 -46.08 20.57
C ALA A 40 1.03 -45.99 21.64
N ASP A 41 0.54 -44.76 21.89
CA ASP A 41 -0.53 -44.51 22.87
C ASP A 41 -1.92 -44.38 22.23
N SER A 42 -1.97 -44.44 20.88
CA SER A 42 -3.20 -44.37 20.08
C SER A 42 -3.96 -43.03 20.23
N ASP A 43 -3.24 -41.93 20.42
CA ASP A 43 -3.80 -40.59 20.52
C ASP A 43 -4.07 -39.92 19.15
N SER A 44 -3.78 -40.63 18.05
CA SER A 44 -3.88 -40.21 16.66
C SER A 44 -2.82 -39.18 16.23
N PHE A 45 -1.76 -39.06 16.97
CA PHE A 45 -0.56 -38.31 16.66
C PHE A 45 0.70 -39.13 16.91
N VAL A 46 1.79 -38.78 16.27
CA VAL A 46 3.11 -39.39 16.54
C VAL A 46 4.04 -38.29 17.03
N THR A 47 4.58 -38.46 18.22
CA THR A 47 5.59 -37.58 18.81
C THR A 47 7.02 -37.99 18.41
N LEU A 48 7.97 -37.06 18.51
CA LEU A 48 9.39 -37.40 18.30
C LEU A 48 9.91 -38.46 19.27
N ASP A 49 9.37 -38.50 20.48
CA ASP A 49 9.75 -39.51 21.51
C ASP A 49 9.25 -40.90 21.14
N GLU A 50 8.03 -41.03 20.60
CA GLU A 50 7.48 -42.30 20.10
C GLU A 50 8.27 -42.80 18.88
N ALA A 51 8.55 -41.92 17.90
CA ALA A 51 9.37 -42.24 16.74
C ALA A 51 10.79 -42.69 17.17
N THR A 52 11.35 -42.02 18.16
CA THR A 52 12.68 -42.37 18.72
C THR A 52 12.64 -43.69 19.48
N ALA A 53 11.59 -43.97 20.23
CA ALA A 53 11.39 -45.23 20.94
C ALA A 53 11.22 -46.38 19.96
N ALA A 54 10.39 -46.24 18.93
CA ALA A 54 10.18 -47.25 17.90
C ALA A 54 11.46 -47.56 17.10
N PHE A 55 12.26 -46.54 16.80
CA PHE A 55 13.55 -46.72 16.15
C PHE A 55 14.55 -47.48 17.04
N LYS A 56 14.65 -47.12 18.31
CA LYS A 56 15.51 -47.84 19.29
C LYS A 56 15.06 -49.26 19.53
N ALA A 57 13.77 -49.55 19.49
CA ALA A 57 13.20 -50.87 19.62
C ALA A 57 13.34 -51.75 18.35
N GLY A 58 13.80 -51.14 17.23
CA GLY A 58 13.92 -51.84 15.94
C GLY A 58 12.57 -52.06 15.25
N THR A 59 11.50 -51.39 15.71
CA THR A 59 10.16 -51.48 15.11
C THR A 59 10.09 -50.59 13.88
N LEU A 60 10.96 -49.57 13.78
CA LEU A 60 11.17 -48.69 12.63
C LEU A 60 12.57 -48.92 12.10
N THR A 61 12.68 -49.32 10.83
CA THR A 61 13.96 -49.58 10.17
C THR A 61 14.54 -48.32 9.54
N ARG A 62 15.85 -48.32 9.29
CA ARG A 62 16.52 -47.21 8.60
C ARG A 62 15.96 -46.97 7.18
N GLU A 63 15.64 -48.03 6.46
CA GLU A 63 15.04 -47.96 5.14
C GLU A 63 13.62 -47.34 5.19
N GLU A 64 12.86 -47.63 6.21
CA GLU A 64 11.54 -47.03 6.44
C GLU A 64 11.66 -45.53 6.80
N VAL A 65 12.73 -45.09 7.46
CA VAL A 65 13.01 -43.67 7.75
C VAL A 65 13.50 -42.95 6.49
N GLU A 66 14.44 -43.53 5.73
CA GLU A 66 15.06 -42.92 4.56
C GLU A 66 14.20 -43.04 3.28
N GLY A 67 13.42 -44.11 3.16
CA GLY A 67 12.62 -44.46 1.98
C GLY A 67 11.22 -43.80 1.93
N GLN A 68 10.80 -43.08 2.97
CA GLN A 68 9.58 -42.29 2.90
C GLN A 68 9.80 -41.15 1.91
N PRO A 69 8.99 -41.03 0.84
CA PRO A 69 9.05 -39.83 0.00
C PRO A 69 8.77 -38.65 0.95
N VAL A 70 9.76 -37.77 1.08
CA VAL A 70 9.46 -36.40 1.46
C VAL A 70 8.53 -35.95 0.35
N ALA A 71 7.26 -35.76 0.64
CA ALA A 71 6.48 -34.88 -0.17
C ALA A 71 7.27 -33.57 -0.14
N LYS A 72 8.06 -33.29 -1.22
CA LYS A 72 8.44 -31.90 -1.49
C LYS A 72 7.13 -31.15 -1.30
N PRO A 73 7.12 -29.98 -0.65
CA PRO A 73 5.92 -29.20 -0.64
C PRO A 73 5.50 -29.10 -2.10
N THR A 74 4.49 -29.87 -2.46
CA THR A 74 3.71 -29.59 -3.65
C THR A 74 3.13 -28.24 -3.28
N PRO A 75 3.47 -27.16 -4.00
CA PRO A 75 2.54 -26.04 -3.99
C PRO A 75 1.22 -26.71 -4.33
N ASP A 76 0.21 -26.55 -3.50
CA ASP A 76 -1.13 -27.02 -3.82
C ASP A 76 -1.38 -26.63 -5.29
N PRO A 77 -1.92 -27.55 -6.10
CA PRO A 77 -2.31 -27.16 -7.43
C PRO A 77 -3.22 -25.97 -7.20
N ILE A 78 -2.76 -24.80 -7.66
CA ILE A 78 -3.59 -23.61 -7.66
C ILE A 78 -4.76 -24.03 -8.55
N SER A 79 -5.80 -24.52 -7.91
CA SER A 79 -7.10 -24.64 -8.50
C SER A 79 -7.40 -23.21 -8.92
N LEU A 80 -7.54 -22.95 -10.22
CA LEU A 80 -8.09 -21.70 -10.76
C LEU A 80 -9.55 -21.48 -10.30
N LYS A 81 -10.04 -22.32 -9.41
CA LYS A 81 -11.19 -22.13 -8.56
C LYS A 81 -10.70 -21.65 -7.20
N THR A 82 -10.42 -20.35 -7.09
CA THR A 82 -10.59 -19.67 -5.82
C THR A 82 -12.07 -19.78 -5.48
N THR A 83 -12.43 -20.85 -4.80
CA THR A 83 -13.74 -20.90 -4.14
C THR A 83 -13.73 -19.77 -3.12
N ALA A 84 -14.59 -18.77 -3.35
CA ALA A 84 -14.96 -17.76 -2.37
C ALA A 84 -15.49 -18.49 -1.12
N GLY A 85 -14.61 -18.86 -0.18
CA GLY A 85 -15.02 -19.65 0.96
C GLY A 85 -14.06 -19.73 2.14
N GLU A 86 -12.78 -19.43 1.95
CA GLU A 86 -11.78 -19.63 3.03
C GLU A 86 -10.97 -18.39 3.42
N MET A 87 -11.50 -17.20 3.22
CA MET A 87 -10.90 -15.96 3.74
C MET A 87 -11.75 -15.30 4.82
N ALA A 88 -12.36 -16.09 5.69
CA ALA A 88 -13.02 -15.60 6.91
C ALA A 88 -12.09 -15.67 8.13
N GLY A 89 -10.82 -15.45 7.92
CA GLY A 89 -9.83 -15.23 8.96
C GLY A 89 -9.02 -14.02 8.54
N GLY A 90 -9.32 -12.84 9.12
CA GLY A 90 -8.68 -11.58 8.79
C GLY A 90 -7.20 -11.50 9.17
N GLY A 91 -6.39 -12.41 8.66
CA GLY A 91 -4.97 -12.18 8.51
C GLY A 91 -4.79 -11.04 7.51
N ALA A 92 -3.83 -10.13 7.74
CA ALA A 92 -3.44 -9.08 6.83
C ALA A 92 -3.08 -9.69 5.47
N GLY A 93 -4.10 -10.00 4.65
CA GLY A 93 -3.97 -10.54 3.32
C GLY A 93 -3.08 -9.59 2.54
N ASP A 94 -2.13 -10.14 1.86
CA ASP A 94 -1.10 -9.40 1.18
C ASP A 94 -1.74 -8.52 0.10
N LEU A 95 -1.81 -7.22 0.37
CA LEU A 95 -2.29 -6.23 -0.60
C LEU A 95 -1.36 -6.11 -1.81
N ARG A 96 -0.22 -6.80 -1.77
CA ARG A 96 0.83 -6.73 -2.77
C ARG A 96 0.98 -8.07 -3.45
N GLN A 97 0.92 -8.07 -4.78
CA GLN A 97 1.09 -9.27 -5.58
C GLN A 97 2.28 -9.10 -6.51
N SER A 98 3.24 -10.01 -6.40
CA SER A 98 4.41 -10.10 -7.28
C SER A 98 4.31 -11.30 -8.21
N ALA A 99 5.14 -11.32 -9.26
CA ALA A 99 5.34 -12.50 -10.09
C ALA A 99 5.75 -13.69 -9.20
N LYS A 100 5.07 -14.84 -9.36
CA LYS A 100 5.34 -16.09 -8.64
C LYS A 100 5.75 -17.17 -9.63
N THR A 101 6.82 -17.90 -9.33
CA THR A 101 7.22 -19.06 -10.14
C THR A 101 6.18 -20.16 -10.05
N LEU A 102 5.78 -20.70 -11.20
CA LEU A 102 4.78 -21.75 -11.33
C LEU A 102 5.42 -23.03 -11.92
N ARG A 103 4.70 -24.14 -11.84
CA ARG A 103 5.08 -25.34 -12.58
C ARG A 103 4.78 -25.12 -14.07
N PRO A 104 5.76 -25.31 -14.97
CA PRO A 104 5.59 -25.02 -16.38
C PRO A 104 4.39 -25.74 -17.03
N ALA A 105 4.21 -27.03 -16.76
CA ALA A 105 3.11 -27.82 -17.32
C ALA A 105 1.71 -27.32 -16.89
N ASP A 106 1.58 -26.85 -15.65
CA ASP A 106 0.31 -26.37 -15.11
C ASP A 106 -0.07 -24.98 -15.68
N HIS A 107 0.93 -24.30 -16.28
CA HIS A 107 0.78 -22.96 -16.87
C HIS A 107 0.90 -22.98 -18.40
N GLY A 108 0.62 -24.11 -19.03
CA GLY A 108 0.54 -24.25 -20.48
C GLY A 108 1.87 -24.34 -21.23
N VAL A 109 3.02 -24.35 -20.54
CA VAL A 109 4.31 -24.58 -21.19
C VAL A 109 4.35 -26.01 -21.73
N GLY A 110 4.78 -26.16 -22.98
CA GLY A 110 4.72 -27.41 -23.73
C GLY A 110 3.44 -27.58 -24.57
N ARG A 111 2.46 -26.70 -24.43
CA ARG A 111 1.22 -26.71 -25.23
C ARG A 111 1.50 -26.17 -26.63
N TYR A 112 0.94 -26.85 -27.62
CA TYR A 112 0.89 -26.37 -28.99
C TYR A 112 -0.16 -25.31 -29.18
N VAL A 113 0.20 -24.20 -29.83
CA VAL A 113 -0.72 -23.10 -30.17
C VAL A 113 -1.11 -23.24 -31.65
N ALA A 114 -2.41 -23.44 -31.91
CA ALA A 114 -2.91 -23.50 -33.26
C ALA A 114 -2.67 -22.18 -34.00
N ASP A 115 -2.68 -22.22 -35.35
CA ASP A 115 -2.61 -20.99 -36.11
C ASP A 115 -3.88 -20.16 -35.91
N VAL A 116 -3.70 -18.85 -35.69
CA VAL A 116 -4.78 -17.89 -35.56
C VAL A 116 -4.52 -16.71 -36.49
N SER A 117 -5.59 -16.24 -37.14
CA SER A 117 -5.55 -15.05 -37.98
C SER A 117 -6.15 -13.87 -37.20
N PHE A 118 -5.56 -12.71 -37.34
CA PHE A 118 -6.00 -11.50 -36.67
C PHE A 118 -5.73 -10.25 -37.51
N ALA A 119 -6.44 -9.15 -37.23
CA ALA A 119 -6.13 -7.85 -37.82
C ALA A 119 -5.07 -7.15 -36.99
N ASP A 120 -4.03 -6.62 -37.58
CA ASP A 120 -3.14 -5.70 -36.88
C ASP A 120 -3.83 -4.33 -36.66
N ILE A 121 -3.20 -3.47 -35.85
CA ILE A 121 -3.79 -2.17 -35.46
C ILE A 121 -4.03 -1.22 -36.64
N ASN A 122 -3.44 -1.51 -37.80
CA ASN A 122 -3.63 -0.77 -39.05
C ASN A 122 -4.65 -1.47 -39.99
N GLY A 123 -5.23 -2.59 -39.57
CA GLY A 123 -6.22 -3.36 -40.30
C GLY A 123 -5.66 -4.40 -41.28
N ALA A 124 -4.35 -4.61 -41.31
CA ALA A 124 -3.76 -5.66 -42.16
C ALA A 124 -3.99 -7.05 -41.53
N GLN A 125 -4.42 -8.02 -42.35
CA GLN A 125 -4.63 -9.40 -41.89
C GLN A 125 -3.28 -10.09 -41.68
N ARG A 126 -3.11 -10.66 -40.50
CA ARG A 126 -1.91 -11.36 -40.05
C ARG A 126 -2.27 -12.75 -39.57
N SER A 127 -1.25 -13.62 -39.48
CA SER A 127 -1.41 -14.97 -38.91
C SER A 127 -0.10 -15.42 -38.25
N LEU A 128 -0.18 -16.31 -37.26
CA LEU A 128 1.02 -16.83 -36.59
C LEU A 128 1.94 -17.57 -37.59
N LYS A 129 1.41 -18.18 -38.65
CA LYS A 129 2.19 -18.86 -39.67
C LYS A 129 3.13 -17.93 -40.44
N GLU A 130 2.87 -16.63 -40.50
CA GLU A 130 3.77 -15.68 -41.16
C GLU A 130 5.13 -15.62 -40.47
N PHE A 131 5.19 -15.94 -39.18
CA PHE A 131 6.39 -15.86 -38.35
C PHE A 131 7.11 -17.21 -38.19
N LYS A 132 6.74 -18.26 -38.97
CA LYS A 132 7.30 -19.62 -38.87
C LYS A 132 8.81 -19.71 -39.11
N GLU A 133 9.39 -18.75 -39.83
CA GLU A 133 10.84 -18.69 -40.10
C GLU A 133 11.61 -17.98 -39.00
N LYS A 134 10.92 -17.42 -37.97
CA LYS A 134 11.54 -16.78 -36.82
C LYS A 134 12.03 -17.82 -35.82
N SER A 135 13.14 -17.50 -35.17
CA SER A 135 13.68 -18.36 -34.10
C SER A 135 12.70 -18.51 -32.93
N TYR A 136 12.03 -17.43 -32.56
CA TYR A 136 10.97 -17.42 -31.55
C TYR A 136 9.95 -16.30 -31.81
N VAL A 137 8.72 -16.47 -31.27
CA VAL A 137 7.68 -15.45 -31.28
C VAL A 137 7.32 -15.12 -29.86
N VAL A 138 7.48 -13.87 -29.47
CA VAL A 138 7.02 -13.33 -28.17
C VAL A 138 5.65 -12.73 -28.38
N VAL A 139 4.65 -13.23 -27.65
CA VAL A 139 3.28 -12.68 -27.60
C VAL A 139 3.10 -12.03 -26.26
N ALA A 140 2.94 -10.71 -26.22
CA ALA A 140 2.75 -9.94 -25.00
C ALA A 140 1.33 -9.37 -24.93
N MET A 141 0.61 -9.66 -23.88
CA MET A 141 -0.65 -9.00 -23.57
C MET A 141 -0.36 -7.56 -23.08
N THR A 142 -1.17 -6.62 -23.55
CA THR A 142 -1.02 -5.21 -23.22
C THR A 142 -2.40 -4.56 -22.99
N SER A 143 -2.40 -3.39 -22.37
CA SER A 143 -3.58 -2.54 -22.21
C SER A 143 -3.18 -1.09 -21.99
N THR A 144 -3.95 -0.15 -22.53
CA THR A 144 -3.75 1.29 -22.30
C THR A 144 -4.45 1.79 -21.05
N SER A 145 -5.44 1.06 -20.54
CA SER A 145 -6.14 1.36 -19.27
C SER A 145 -5.51 0.68 -18.04
N CYS A 146 -4.80 -0.45 -18.21
CA CYS A 146 -4.16 -1.13 -17.10
C CYS A 146 -2.89 -0.40 -16.62
N PRO A 147 -2.80 0.04 -15.36
CA PRO A 147 -1.63 0.76 -14.84
C PRO A 147 -0.34 -0.04 -14.92
N LEU A 148 -0.39 -1.35 -14.69
CA LEU A 148 0.79 -2.22 -14.74
C LEU A 148 1.27 -2.40 -16.18
N SER A 149 0.35 -2.64 -17.12
CA SER A 149 0.69 -2.77 -18.53
C SER A 149 1.33 -1.49 -19.08
N ARG A 150 0.82 -0.32 -18.68
CA ARG A 150 1.43 0.98 -19.02
C ARG A 150 2.86 1.12 -18.48
N LYS A 151 3.10 0.72 -17.24
CA LYS A 151 4.45 0.75 -16.63
C LYS A 151 5.43 -0.17 -17.35
N TYR A 152 4.96 -1.31 -17.87
CA TYR A 152 5.78 -2.26 -18.62
C TYR A 152 6.02 -1.90 -20.10
N LEU A 153 5.31 -0.90 -20.65
CA LEU A 153 5.51 -0.49 -22.04
C LEU A 153 6.97 -0.14 -22.37
N PRO A 154 7.70 0.67 -21.55
CA PRO A 154 9.13 0.92 -21.78
C PRO A 154 9.99 -0.34 -21.78
N SER A 155 9.72 -1.29 -20.89
CA SER A 155 10.44 -2.57 -20.83
C SER A 155 10.21 -3.40 -22.09
N LEU A 156 8.97 -3.45 -22.60
CA LEU A 156 8.66 -4.11 -23.87
C LEU A 156 9.36 -3.45 -25.06
N VAL A 157 9.46 -2.11 -25.09
CA VAL A 157 10.22 -1.36 -26.10
C VAL A 157 11.70 -1.77 -26.05
N GLU A 158 12.32 -1.78 -24.88
CA GLU A 158 13.73 -2.16 -24.70
C GLU A 158 13.97 -3.61 -25.15
N LEU A 159 13.11 -4.54 -24.72
CA LEU A 159 13.20 -5.96 -25.05
C LEU A 159 13.04 -6.20 -26.56
N SER A 160 12.06 -5.55 -27.20
CA SER A 160 11.86 -5.68 -28.63
C SER A 160 13.06 -5.16 -29.43
N GLN A 161 13.64 -4.02 -29.03
CA GLN A 161 14.86 -3.46 -29.65
C GLN A 161 16.07 -4.37 -29.44
N LYS A 162 16.21 -5.01 -28.29
CA LYS A 162 17.33 -5.94 -27.99
C LYS A 162 17.23 -7.25 -28.74
N TYR A 163 16.01 -7.80 -28.89
CA TYR A 163 15.84 -9.19 -29.37
C TYR A 163 15.29 -9.31 -30.78
N SER A 164 14.60 -8.34 -31.38
CA SER A 164 14.18 -8.42 -32.79
C SER A 164 15.33 -8.57 -33.75
N PRO A 165 16.51 -7.93 -33.55
CA PRO A 165 17.67 -8.16 -34.38
C PRO A 165 18.26 -9.59 -34.30
N LYS A 166 17.86 -10.37 -33.28
CA LYS A 166 18.24 -11.76 -33.04
C LYS A 166 17.21 -12.75 -33.59
N ASP A 167 16.44 -12.33 -34.56
CA ASP A 167 15.41 -13.13 -35.25
C ASP A 167 14.23 -13.54 -34.33
N ILE A 168 13.88 -12.70 -33.34
CA ILE A 168 12.71 -12.88 -32.51
C ILE A 168 11.63 -11.89 -32.93
N GLN A 169 10.43 -12.41 -33.25
CA GLN A 169 9.25 -11.56 -33.50
C GLN A 169 8.52 -11.22 -32.25
N PHE A 170 8.15 -9.95 -32.08
CA PHE A 170 7.26 -9.50 -31.02
C PHE A 170 5.86 -9.22 -31.59
N ILE A 171 4.82 -9.70 -30.87
CA ILE A 171 3.41 -9.40 -31.10
C ILE A 171 2.87 -8.81 -29.79
N ALA A 172 2.36 -7.59 -29.83
CA ALA A 172 1.70 -6.95 -28.70
C ALA A 172 0.19 -6.94 -28.95
N ILE A 173 -0.56 -7.58 -28.06
CA ILE A 173 -2.02 -7.72 -28.16
C ILE A 173 -2.65 -6.89 -27.06
N ASN A 174 -3.36 -5.81 -27.45
CA ASN A 174 -4.20 -5.12 -26.49
C ASN A 174 -5.46 -5.97 -26.25
N CYS A 175 -5.60 -6.46 -25.00
CA CYS A 175 -6.60 -7.45 -24.62
C CYS A 175 -7.76 -6.86 -23.78
N VAL A 176 -7.90 -5.52 -23.72
CA VAL A 176 -9.04 -4.87 -23.10
C VAL A 176 -9.95 -4.29 -24.19
N PRO A 177 -11.17 -4.82 -24.36
CA PRO A 177 -12.05 -4.41 -25.48
C PRO A 177 -12.40 -2.92 -25.51
N THR A 178 -12.45 -2.27 -24.34
CA THR A 178 -12.85 -0.87 -24.18
C THR A 178 -11.69 0.13 -24.30
N ASP A 179 -10.45 -0.34 -24.48
CA ASP A 179 -9.30 0.52 -24.67
C ASP A 179 -9.42 1.34 -25.97
N ARG A 180 -8.99 2.59 -25.92
CA ARG A 180 -9.19 3.52 -27.02
C ARG A 180 -8.19 3.31 -28.15
N MET A 181 -8.67 3.30 -29.38
CA MET A 181 -7.83 3.07 -30.57
C MET A 181 -6.73 4.14 -30.74
N ASP A 182 -6.96 5.40 -30.36
CA ASP A 182 -5.97 6.46 -30.45
C ASP A 182 -4.83 6.26 -29.44
N GLU A 183 -5.13 5.80 -28.23
CA GLU A 183 -4.14 5.45 -27.21
C GLU A 183 -3.35 4.21 -27.61
N MET A 184 -4.01 3.17 -28.15
CA MET A 184 -3.36 1.98 -28.65
C MET A 184 -2.38 2.30 -29.80
N LYS A 185 -2.77 3.17 -30.74
CA LYS A 185 -1.87 3.63 -31.82
C LYS A 185 -0.66 4.38 -31.27
N THR A 186 -0.84 5.15 -30.21
CA THR A 186 0.27 5.85 -29.55
C THR A 186 1.23 4.86 -28.90
N ALA A 187 0.72 3.85 -28.20
CA ALA A 187 1.53 2.78 -27.63
C ALA A 187 2.26 1.97 -28.70
N ALA A 188 1.57 1.61 -29.78
CA ALA A 188 2.17 0.91 -30.93
C ALA A 188 3.30 1.72 -31.60
N ALA A 189 3.13 3.02 -31.74
CA ALA A 189 4.19 3.89 -32.26
C ALA A 189 5.44 3.89 -31.37
N SER A 190 5.28 3.77 -30.06
CA SER A 190 6.38 3.67 -29.10
C SER A 190 7.12 2.31 -29.21
N LEU A 191 6.40 1.22 -29.48
CA LEU A 191 6.98 -0.12 -29.69
C LEU A 191 7.77 -0.21 -31.00
N GLY A 192 7.42 0.59 -32.00
CA GLY A 192 8.10 0.65 -33.29
C GLY A 192 7.61 -0.41 -34.31
N GLU A 193 8.07 -0.25 -35.57
CA GLU A 193 7.61 -1.06 -36.71
C GLU A 193 7.97 -2.54 -36.62
N SER A 194 8.94 -2.93 -35.82
CA SER A 194 9.35 -4.33 -35.63
C SER A 194 8.36 -5.14 -34.80
N VAL A 195 7.45 -4.48 -34.09
CA VAL A 195 6.44 -5.12 -33.24
C VAL A 195 5.10 -5.14 -33.97
N CYS A 196 4.51 -6.32 -34.12
CA CYS A 196 3.16 -6.45 -34.64
C CYS A 196 2.14 -6.15 -33.54
N CYS A 197 1.38 -5.07 -33.66
CA CYS A 197 0.39 -4.69 -32.66
C CYS A 197 -1.02 -5.05 -33.12
N ALA A 198 -1.85 -5.62 -32.25
CA ALA A 198 -3.24 -6.00 -32.50
C ALA A 198 -4.17 -5.57 -31.38
N HIS A 199 -5.49 -5.45 -31.67
CA HIS A 199 -6.54 -5.25 -30.69
C HIS A 199 -7.43 -6.49 -30.62
N ASP A 200 -7.57 -7.07 -29.46
CA ASP A 200 -8.41 -8.23 -29.18
C ASP A 200 -9.79 -7.78 -28.67
N ALA A 201 -10.54 -7.13 -29.56
CA ALA A 201 -11.83 -6.53 -29.22
C ALA A 201 -12.92 -7.55 -28.83
N ASP A 202 -12.76 -8.82 -29.27
CA ASP A 202 -13.69 -9.94 -29.03
C ASP A 202 -13.13 -10.99 -28.06
N GLU A 203 -11.97 -10.70 -27.44
CA GLU A 203 -11.27 -11.56 -26.47
C GLU A 203 -10.85 -12.93 -27.03
N SER A 204 -10.92 -13.10 -28.35
CA SER A 204 -10.62 -14.37 -29.01
C SER A 204 -9.12 -14.71 -28.99
N LEU A 205 -8.23 -13.71 -29.08
CA LEU A 205 -6.78 -13.91 -29.08
C LEU A 205 -6.28 -14.23 -27.66
N SER A 206 -6.67 -13.47 -26.66
CA SER A 206 -6.28 -13.73 -25.27
C SER A 206 -6.73 -15.12 -24.82
N LYS A 207 -7.95 -15.53 -25.18
CA LYS A 207 -8.48 -16.88 -24.96
C LYS A 207 -7.68 -17.94 -25.71
N HIS A 208 -7.31 -17.69 -26.97
CA HIS A 208 -6.55 -18.61 -27.81
C HIS A 208 -5.16 -18.89 -27.22
N PHE A 209 -4.48 -17.85 -26.74
CA PHE A 209 -3.18 -17.96 -26.06
C PHE A 209 -3.30 -18.49 -24.63
N GLY A 210 -4.45 -18.40 -24.00
CA GLY A 210 -4.66 -18.75 -22.59
C GLY A 210 -4.03 -17.75 -21.66
N ALA A 211 -4.03 -16.47 -22.04
CA ALA A 211 -3.51 -15.39 -21.22
C ALA A 211 -4.42 -15.13 -20.01
N LEU A 212 -3.85 -14.83 -18.86
CA LEU A 212 -4.58 -14.64 -17.59
C LEU A 212 -4.62 -13.18 -17.17
N THR A 213 -3.64 -12.38 -17.57
CA THR A 213 -3.55 -10.96 -17.18
C THR A 213 -3.08 -10.09 -18.34
N THR A 214 -3.34 -8.79 -18.20
CA THR A 214 -2.93 -7.76 -19.19
C THR A 214 -1.42 -7.52 -19.28
N THR A 215 -0.60 -8.28 -18.56
CA THR A 215 0.87 -8.25 -18.62
C THR A 215 1.47 -9.62 -18.89
N ASP A 216 0.64 -10.60 -19.20
CA ASP A 216 1.10 -11.94 -19.55
C ASP A 216 1.93 -11.94 -20.81
N VAL A 217 3.01 -12.72 -20.84
CA VAL A 217 3.88 -12.89 -22.00
C VAL A 217 4.12 -14.36 -22.25
N LEU A 218 3.94 -14.76 -23.52
CA LEU A 218 4.27 -16.11 -23.98
C LEU A 218 5.42 -16.05 -24.97
N VAL A 219 6.26 -17.09 -24.96
CA VAL A 219 7.28 -17.32 -26.01
C VAL A 219 6.96 -18.62 -26.72
N LEU A 220 6.82 -18.55 -28.02
CA LEU A 220 6.58 -19.68 -28.89
C LEU A 220 7.84 -20.05 -29.66
N ASP A 221 8.14 -21.34 -29.77
CA ASP A 221 9.15 -21.86 -30.67
C ASP A 221 8.65 -21.89 -32.14
N PRO A 222 9.49 -22.22 -33.14
CA PRO A 222 9.07 -22.31 -34.54
C PRO A 222 7.95 -23.33 -34.81
N ALA A 223 7.81 -24.33 -33.94
CA ALA A 223 6.72 -25.31 -34.00
C ALA A 223 5.44 -24.80 -33.32
N ARG A 224 5.47 -23.57 -32.77
CA ARG A 224 4.38 -22.93 -32.02
C ARG A 224 4.06 -23.64 -30.69
N THR A 225 5.09 -24.22 -30.07
CA THR A 225 5.00 -24.71 -28.70
C THR A 225 5.32 -23.59 -27.75
N ILE A 226 4.55 -23.43 -26.71
CA ILE A 226 4.86 -22.48 -25.63
C ILE A 226 6.08 -22.96 -24.86
N VAL A 227 7.16 -22.20 -24.89
CA VAL A 227 8.43 -22.51 -24.21
C VAL A 227 8.66 -21.61 -22.98
N TYR A 228 7.92 -20.51 -22.86
CA TYR A 228 7.83 -19.65 -21.69
C TYR A 228 6.41 -19.06 -21.58
N HIS A 229 5.88 -18.93 -20.37
CA HIS A 229 4.61 -18.24 -20.11
C HIS A 229 4.65 -17.56 -18.75
N GLY A 230 4.51 -16.22 -18.71
CA GLY A 230 4.49 -15.50 -17.45
C GLY A 230 4.82 -14.01 -17.52
N ALA A 231 5.43 -13.50 -16.47
CA ALA A 231 5.77 -12.10 -16.29
C ALA A 231 6.96 -11.64 -17.14
N ILE A 232 7.01 -10.36 -17.46
CA ILE A 232 8.20 -9.72 -18.07
C ILE A 232 9.36 -9.73 -17.06
N ASP A 233 9.11 -9.27 -15.86
CA ASP A 233 10.04 -9.21 -14.73
C ASP A 233 9.25 -9.01 -13.42
N ASP A 234 9.93 -8.70 -12.29
CA ASP A 234 9.33 -8.42 -10.98
C ASP A 234 9.42 -6.95 -10.57
N GLN A 235 9.68 -6.03 -11.50
CA GLN A 235 9.80 -4.62 -11.18
C GLN A 235 8.48 -4.00 -10.71
N TYR A 236 7.37 -4.41 -11.32
CA TYR A 236 6.05 -3.88 -11.04
C TYR A 236 5.09 -5.00 -10.66
N GLY A 237 4.25 -4.74 -9.66
CA GLY A 237 3.18 -5.64 -9.26
C GLY A 237 2.00 -4.89 -8.66
N ILE A 238 0.96 -5.63 -8.29
CA ILE A 238 -0.18 -5.02 -7.61
C ILE A 238 0.31 -4.50 -6.25
N GLY A 239 0.07 -3.23 -5.98
CA GLY A 239 0.41 -2.58 -4.73
C GLY A 239 1.89 -2.22 -4.53
N TYR A 240 2.78 -2.42 -5.53
CA TYR A 240 4.18 -2.03 -5.42
C TYR A 240 4.85 -1.66 -6.75
N SER A 241 5.99 -0.94 -6.65
CA SER A 241 6.93 -0.66 -7.75
C SER A 241 8.34 -0.63 -7.19
N LEU A 242 9.30 -1.25 -7.90
CA LEU A 242 10.72 -1.19 -7.58
C LEU A 242 11.43 -0.22 -8.54
N ASP A 243 12.60 0.26 -8.14
CA ASP A 243 13.45 1.10 -9.00
C ASP A 243 13.99 0.33 -10.22
N ALA A 244 14.33 -0.93 -10.02
CA ALA A 244 14.74 -1.87 -11.05
C ALA A 244 14.28 -3.30 -10.70
N PRO A 245 14.10 -4.19 -11.70
CA PRO A 245 13.75 -5.57 -11.43
C PRO A 245 14.88 -6.32 -10.73
N LYS A 246 14.52 -7.23 -9.81
CA LYS A 246 15.44 -8.20 -9.20
C LYS A 246 15.61 -9.43 -10.11
N ASN A 247 14.52 -9.87 -10.77
CA ASN A 247 14.47 -11.01 -11.69
C ASN A 247 13.93 -10.54 -13.04
N ARG A 248 14.64 -10.85 -14.12
CA ARG A 248 14.31 -10.44 -15.50
C ARG A 248 13.78 -11.63 -16.30
N PHE A 249 12.70 -12.22 -15.85
CA PHE A 249 12.19 -13.53 -16.29
C PHE A 249 12.15 -13.71 -17.80
N LEU A 250 11.51 -12.80 -18.55
CA LEU A 250 11.43 -12.90 -20.01
C LEU A 250 12.80 -12.77 -20.68
N ALA A 251 13.63 -11.82 -20.22
CA ALA A 251 14.95 -11.62 -20.80
C ALA A 251 15.87 -12.83 -20.59
N GLU A 252 15.86 -13.39 -19.37
CA GLU A 252 16.63 -14.60 -19.02
C GLU A 252 16.14 -15.81 -19.83
N ALA A 253 14.81 -15.99 -19.94
CA ALA A 253 14.25 -17.05 -20.76
C ALA A 253 14.66 -16.94 -22.24
N LEU A 254 14.65 -15.72 -22.82
CA LEU A 254 15.08 -15.49 -24.20
C LEU A 254 16.58 -15.71 -24.38
N ASP A 255 17.41 -15.32 -23.42
CA ASP A 255 18.86 -15.56 -23.49
C ASP A 255 19.19 -17.05 -23.37
N ASP A 256 18.52 -17.84 -22.49
CA ASP A 256 18.63 -19.29 -22.39
C ASP A 256 18.21 -19.97 -23.71
N LEU A 257 17.08 -19.61 -24.29
CA LEU A 257 16.56 -20.15 -25.53
C LEU A 257 17.49 -19.87 -26.71
N LEU A 258 18.06 -18.68 -26.83
CA LEU A 258 19.05 -18.33 -27.87
C LEU A 258 20.36 -19.08 -27.69
N ALA A 259 20.70 -19.49 -26.46
CA ALA A 259 21.83 -20.36 -26.16
C ALA A 259 21.51 -21.85 -26.41
N GLY A 260 20.30 -22.19 -26.87
CA GLY A 260 19.84 -23.58 -27.08
C GLY A 260 19.55 -24.33 -25.77
N GLN A 261 19.28 -23.59 -24.69
CA GLN A 261 18.97 -24.14 -23.38
C GLN A 261 17.47 -23.97 -23.05
N THR A 262 16.96 -24.82 -22.18
CA THR A 262 15.62 -24.66 -21.65
C THR A 262 15.66 -23.55 -20.57
N PRO A 263 14.70 -22.61 -20.57
CA PRO A 263 14.63 -21.57 -19.55
C PRO A 263 14.65 -22.13 -18.13
N GLN A 264 15.49 -21.57 -17.25
CA GLN A 264 15.56 -22.00 -15.85
C GLN A 264 14.24 -21.78 -15.12
N ILE A 265 13.57 -20.65 -15.44
CA ILE A 265 12.20 -20.35 -15.02
C ILE A 265 11.37 -20.24 -16.29
N ALA A 266 10.60 -21.27 -16.60
CA ALA A 266 9.77 -21.32 -17.80
C ALA A 266 8.32 -20.85 -17.57
N ALA A 267 7.88 -20.71 -16.30
CA ALA A 267 6.55 -20.26 -15.98
C ALA A 267 6.51 -19.39 -14.71
N THR A 268 5.79 -18.29 -14.79
CA THR A 268 5.49 -17.40 -13.65
C THR A 268 4.06 -16.88 -13.75
N LEU A 269 3.43 -16.56 -12.62
CA LEU A 269 2.19 -15.79 -12.61
C LEU A 269 2.53 -14.31 -12.86
N ALA A 270 2.03 -13.72 -13.92
CA ALA A 270 2.22 -12.31 -14.22
C ALA A 270 1.21 -11.46 -13.42
N PRO A 271 1.68 -10.46 -12.64
CA PRO A 271 0.78 -9.53 -11.96
C PRO A 271 0.18 -8.55 -12.97
N GLY A 272 -1.13 -8.47 -13.06
CA GLY A 272 -1.82 -7.60 -14.04
C GLY A 272 -3.30 -7.54 -13.77
N CYS A 273 -4.01 -6.77 -14.61
CA CYS A 273 -5.47 -6.83 -14.62
C CYS A 273 -5.92 -8.18 -15.15
N THR A 274 -6.74 -8.89 -14.38
CA THR A 274 -7.21 -10.24 -14.73
C THR A 274 -8.06 -10.20 -16.00
N ILE A 275 -7.74 -11.08 -16.96
CA ILE A 275 -8.54 -11.34 -18.16
C ILE A 275 -9.46 -12.50 -17.82
N GLU A 276 -10.78 -12.30 -17.92
CA GLU A 276 -11.74 -13.39 -17.81
C GLU A 276 -11.98 -14.02 -19.17
N HIS A 277 -11.74 -15.30 -19.25
CA HIS A 277 -12.27 -16.10 -20.35
C HIS A 277 -13.56 -16.74 -19.84
N ASP A 278 -14.68 -16.57 -20.55
CA ASP A 278 -15.93 -17.24 -20.21
C ASP A 278 -15.66 -18.72 -19.90
N ALA A 279 -15.64 -19.05 -18.63
CA ALA A 279 -15.68 -20.44 -18.22
C ALA A 279 -17.08 -20.94 -18.59
N GLU A 280 -17.20 -22.19 -19.05
CA GLU A 280 -18.47 -22.92 -19.16
C GLU A 280 -19.09 -23.16 -17.74
N ALA A 281 -19.00 -22.17 -16.86
CA ALA A 281 -19.70 -22.20 -15.58
C ALA A 281 -21.17 -21.90 -15.86
N SER A 282 -22.04 -22.73 -15.36
CA SER A 282 -23.48 -22.42 -15.37
C SER A 282 -23.66 -21.04 -14.78
N PRO A 283 -24.27 -20.09 -15.50
CA PRO A 283 -24.37 -18.72 -15.04
C PRO A 283 -25.10 -18.69 -13.69
N VAL A 284 -24.53 -18.01 -12.73
CA VAL A 284 -25.25 -17.69 -11.49
C VAL A 284 -26.35 -16.72 -11.90
N GLU A 285 -27.62 -17.09 -11.67
CA GLU A 285 -28.74 -16.19 -11.96
C GLU A 285 -28.63 -14.97 -11.03
N SER A 286 -28.34 -13.80 -11.59
CA SER A 286 -28.42 -12.54 -10.88
C SER A 286 -29.83 -11.98 -10.97
N ASN A 287 -30.41 -11.62 -9.84
CA ASN A 287 -31.69 -10.90 -9.80
C ASN A 287 -31.56 -9.41 -10.21
N TRP A 288 -30.32 -8.95 -10.41
CA TRP A 288 -29.99 -7.55 -10.67
C TRP A 288 -29.50 -7.35 -12.10
N THR A 289 -29.88 -6.22 -12.69
CA THR A 289 -29.32 -5.74 -13.95
C THR A 289 -28.41 -4.54 -13.71
N TYR A 290 -27.60 -4.19 -14.72
CA TYR A 290 -26.78 -2.98 -14.64
C TYR A 290 -27.63 -1.75 -14.33
N HIS A 291 -28.73 -1.56 -15.09
CA HIS A 291 -29.54 -0.35 -14.96
C HIS A 291 -30.36 -0.29 -13.66
N ASN A 292 -30.92 -1.42 -13.18
CA ASN A 292 -31.78 -1.37 -12.00
C ASN A 292 -30.99 -1.36 -10.67
N ARG A 293 -29.76 -1.86 -10.61
CA ARG A 293 -29.02 -2.00 -9.35
C ARG A 293 -27.55 -1.60 -9.45
N ILE A 294 -26.79 -2.20 -10.39
CA ILE A 294 -25.33 -2.11 -10.39
C ILE A 294 -24.84 -0.69 -10.67
N SER A 295 -25.45 0.01 -11.61
CA SER A 295 -25.10 1.40 -11.92
C SER A 295 -25.24 2.32 -10.70
N ARG A 296 -26.18 2.05 -9.78
CA ARG A 296 -26.33 2.81 -8.53
C ARG A 296 -25.19 2.57 -7.57
N ILE A 297 -24.76 1.31 -7.42
CA ILE A 297 -23.59 0.95 -6.60
C ILE A 297 -22.34 1.63 -7.14
N ILE A 298 -22.13 1.58 -8.46
CA ILE A 298 -20.98 2.20 -9.12
C ILE A 298 -21.00 3.72 -8.96
N GLN A 299 -22.16 4.37 -9.20
CA GLN A 299 -22.27 5.83 -9.04
C GLN A 299 -22.01 6.30 -7.61
N ALA A 300 -22.45 5.53 -6.62
CA ALA A 300 -22.30 5.89 -5.21
C ALA A 300 -20.88 5.70 -4.68
N ASN A 301 -20.17 4.65 -5.15
CA ASN A 301 -18.95 4.19 -4.50
C ASN A 301 -17.68 4.25 -5.39
N CYS A 302 -17.82 4.32 -6.73
CA CYS A 302 -16.69 4.18 -7.65
C CYS A 302 -16.42 5.44 -8.49
N LEU A 303 -17.48 6.13 -8.97
CA LEU A 303 -17.35 7.24 -9.94
C LEU A 303 -16.63 8.48 -9.40
N GLU A 304 -16.48 8.63 -8.09
CA GLU A 304 -15.66 9.72 -7.52
C GLU A 304 -14.24 9.72 -8.13
N CYS A 305 -13.67 8.53 -8.25
CA CYS A 305 -12.32 8.30 -8.77
C CYS A 305 -12.33 7.80 -10.22
N HIS A 306 -13.23 6.85 -10.56
CA HIS A 306 -13.29 6.16 -11.84
C HIS A 306 -14.24 6.86 -12.83
N ARG A 307 -13.88 8.05 -13.24
CA ARG A 307 -14.55 8.87 -14.26
C ARG A 307 -13.56 9.53 -15.19
N SER A 308 -14.02 10.00 -16.32
CA SER A 308 -13.20 10.78 -17.24
C SER A 308 -12.58 11.98 -16.51
N GLY A 309 -11.25 12.11 -16.55
CA GLY A 309 -10.50 13.15 -15.81
C GLY A 309 -10.40 12.93 -14.29
N GLY A 310 -10.86 11.77 -13.77
CA GLY A 310 -10.69 11.36 -12.38
C GLY A 310 -9.28 10.84 -12.08
N VAL A 311 -9.07 10.35 -10.86
CA VAL A 311 -7.79 9.76 -10.43
C VAL A 311 -7.69 8.27 -10.76
N GLY A 312 -8.83 7.60 -10.98
CA GLY A 312 -8.88 6.19 -11.37
C GLY A 312 -8.23 5.97 -12.75
N PRO A 313 -7.59 4.82 -12.98
CA PRO A 313 -6.83 4.56 -14.21
C PRO A 313 -7.72 4.39 -15.46
N PHE A 314 -9.00 4.10 -15.27
CA PHE A 314 -10.02 3.97 -16.29
C PHE A 314 -11.38 4.42 -15.76
N PRO A 315 -12.30 4.89 -16.63
CA PRO A 315 -13.65 5.24 -16.22
C PRO A 315 -14.51 3.99 -15.96
N LEU A 316 -15.57 4.15 -15.16
CA LEU A 316 -16.64 3.17 -14.93
C LEU A 316 -18.01 3.85 -15.16
N GLU A 317 -18.09 4.68 -16.21
CA GLU A 317 -19.24 5.56 -16.48
C GLU A 317 -20.35 4.87 -17.30
N SER A 318 -20.02 3.70 -17.90
CA SER A 318 -20.93 2.96 -18.77
C SER A 318 -20.97 1.46 -18.45
N TYR A 319 -22.01 0.78 -18.98
CA TYR A 319 -22.09 -0.69 -18.95
C TYR A 319 -20.86 -1.35 -19.58
N ALA A 320 -20.43 -0.84 -20.74
CA ALA A 320 -19.27 -1.38 -21.45
C ALA A 320 -17.98 -1.25 -20.64
N ASP A 321 -17.78 -0.14 -19.90
CA ASP A 321 -16.60 0.04 -19.03
C ASP A 321 -16.54 -1.05 -17.94
N LEU A 322 -17.68 -1.39 -17.33
CA LEU A 322 -17.73 -2.44 -16.32
C LEU A 322 -17.45 -3.82 -16.91
N VAL A 323 -18.09 -4.14 -18.02
CA VAL A 323 -17.93 -5.45 -18.68
C VAL A 323 -16.49 -5.63 -19.14
N GLY A 324 -15.87 -4.59 -19.73
CA GLY A 324 -14.47 -4.64 -20.19
C GLY A 324 -13.42 -4.79 -19.09
N HIS A 325 -13.81 -4.62 -17.81
CA HIS A 325 -12.92 -4.73 -16.67
C HIS A 325 -13.42 -5.72 -15.60
N THR A 326 -14.33 -6.62 -15.97
CA THR A 326 -15.04 -7.54 -15.05
C THR A 326 -14.08 -8.28 -14.11
N GLY A 327 -13.05 -8.92 -14.66
CA GLY A 327 -12.11 -9.75 -13.87
C GLY A 327 -11.36 -8.94 -12.81
N MET A 328 -10.85 -7.75 -13.19
CA MET A 328 -10.16 -6.88 -12.24
C MET A 328 -11.13 -6.33 -11.18
N ILE A 329 -12.33 -5.88 -11.60
CA ILE A 329 -13.33 -5.33 -10.65
C ILE A 329 -13.72 -6.42 -9.64
N ARG A 330 -13.98 -7.65 -10.10
CA ARG A 330 -14.31 -8.79 -9.24
C ARG A 330 -13.21 -9.02 -8.22
N GLN A 331 -11.96 -9.14 -8.66
CA GLN A 331 -10.81 -9.38 -7.80
C GLN A 331 -10.68 -8.30 -6.71
N VAL A 332 -10.62 -7.01 -7.09
CA VAL A 332 -10.37 -5.93 -6.12
C VAL A 332 -11.56 -5.67 -5.18
N VAL A 333 -12.78 -6.02 -5.59
CA VAL A 333 -13.97 -5.94 -4.75
C VAL A 333 -14.02 -7.12 -3.77
N ASP A 334 -13.67 -8.34 -4.21
CA ASP A 334 -13.58 -9.51 -3.36
C ASP A 334 -12.47 -9.36 -2.31
N ASP A 335 -11.27 -8.98 -2.72
CA ASP A 335 -10.11 -8.71 -1.86
C ASP A 335 -10.30 -7.48 -0.94
N ARG A 336 -11.40 -6.72 -1.10
CA ARG A 336 -11.67 -5.47 -0.37
C ARG A 336 -10.55 -4.43 -0.51
N THR A 337 -9.92 -4.37 -1.67
CA THR A 337 -8.94 -3.32 -2.02
C THR A 337 -9.61 -2.14 -2.68
N MET A 338 -10.80 -2.35 -3.29
CA MET A 338 -11.65 -1.30 -3.85
C MET A 338 -13.10 -1.43 -3.38
N PRO A 339 -13.76 -0.30 -3.07
CA PRO A 339 -13.17 1.03 -2.85
C PRO A 339 -12.13 1.03 -1.74
N PRO A 340 -11.05 1.86 -1.82
CA PRO A 340 -9.99 1.85 -0.81
C PRO A 340 -10.52 2.37 0.53
N TRP A 341 -10.64 1.46 1.49
CA TRP A 341 -11.03 1.76 2.86
C TRP A 341 -10.48 0.69 3.80
N PHE A 342 -9.63 1.08 4.72
CA PHE A 342 -8.84 0.15 5.53
C PHE A 342 -9.05 0.29 7.04
N ALA A 343 -9.95 1.20 7.49
CA ALA A 343 -10.34 1.23 8.89
C ALA A 343 -11.09 -0.06 9.25
N GLY A 344 -10.59 -0.78 10.25
CA GLY A 344 -11.29 -1.89 10.87
C GLY A 344 -12.53 -1.42 11.63
N ASN A 345 -13.50 -2.32 11.83
CA ASN A 345 -14.67 -2.14 12.71
C ASN A 345 -15.78 -1.19 12.24
N SER A 346 -16.24 -1.31 10.99
CA SER A 346 -17.64 -0.99 10.74
C SER A 346 -18.34 -2.22 10.14
N GLU A 347 -19.03 -2.99 10.96
CA GLU A 347 -19.89 -4.07 10.50
C GLU A 347 -21.02 -3.54 9.59
N ASP A 348 -21.32 -2.24 9.68
CA ASP A 348 -22.30 -1.55 8.84
C ASP A 348 -21.81 -0.11 8.53
N LYS A 349 -21.74 0.24 7.24
CA LYS A 349 -21.40 1.59 6.77
C LYS A 349 -22.29 2.68 7.36
N HIS A 350 -23.55 2.38 7.65
CA HIS A 350 -24.50 3.34 8.22
C HIS A 350 -24.23 3.65 9.70
N SER A 351 -23.60 2.73 10.42
CA SER A 351 -23.15 2.89 11.80
C SER A 351 -21.69 3.30 11.93
N SER A 352 -20.99 3.49 10.79
CA SER A 352 -19.59 3.90 10.77
C SER A 352 -19.34 5.20 11.53
N LEU A 353 -18.29 5.24 12.31
CA LEU A 353 -17.81 6.45 13.01
C LEU A 353 -17.30 7.52 12.03
N TRP A 354 -17.02 7.11 10.79
CA TRP A 354 -16.33 7.90 9.78
C TRP A 354 -17.30 8.56 8.80
N ALA A 355 -17.20 9.88 8.64
CA ALA A 355 -18.02 10.64 7.70
C ALA A 355 -17.71 10.31 6.24
N ASN A 356 -16.45 9.98 5.96
CA ASN A 356 -15.93 9.70 4.62
C ASN A 356 -15.73 8.21 4.35
N ASP A 357 -16.44 7.33 5.06
CA ASP A 357 -16.42 5.90 4.82
C ASP A 357 -16.92 5.58 3.41
N ARG A 358 -16.03 5.04 2.59
CA ARG A 358 -16.29 4.68 1.19
C ARG A 358 -16.33 3.17 0.95
N SER A 359 -16.31 2.35 2.02
CA SER A 359 -16.46 0.90 1.91
C SER A 359 -17.80 0.53 1.26
N LEU A 360 -17.86 -0.60 0.59
CA LEU A 360 -19.15 -1.19 0.18
C LEU A 360 -19.86 -1.78 1.39
N THR A 361 -21.19 -1.64 1.42
CA THR A 361 -21.99 -2.47 2.32
C THR A 361 -21.87 -3.93 1.90
N ASP A 362 -22.08 -4.87 2.82
CA ASP A 362 -22.06 -6.30 2.48
C ASP A 362 -23.11 -6.65 1.41
N SER A 363 -24.28 -5.98 1.42
CA SER A 363 -25.30 -6.13 0.38
C SER A 363 -24.83 -5.62 -0.97
N ASP A 364 -24.26 -4.40 -1.05
CA ASP A 364 -23.76 -3.84 -2.31
C ASP A 364 -22.64 -4.69 -2.90
N ARG A 365 -21.75 -5.20 -2.04
CA ARG A 365 -20.66 -6.12 -2.42
C ARG A 365 -21.22 -7.41 -2.99
N ALA A 366 -22.14 -8.06 -2.27
CA ALA A 366 -22.76 -9.32 -2.70
C ALA A 366 -23.50 -9.17 -4.03
N ASP A 367 -24.30 -8.10 -4.18
CA ASP A 367 -25.04 -7.81 -5.40
C ASP A 367 -24.10 -7.57 -6.59
N LEU A 368 -23.01 -6.81 -6.39
CA LEU A 368 -22.04 -6.54 -7.43
C LEU A 368 -21.28 -7.80 -7.84
N LEU A 369 -20.78 -8.59 -6.88
CA LEU A 369 -20.03 -9.83 -7.15
C LEU A 369 -20.94 -10.85 -7.87
N ALA A 370 -22.18 -11.05 -7.41
CA ALA A 370 -23.14 -11.96 -8.05
C ALA A 370 -23.44 -11.52 -9.49
N TRP A 371 -23.56 -10.22 -9.75
CA TRP A 371 -23.79 -9.72 -11.10
C TRP A 371 -22.55 -9.91 -11.99
N LEU A 372 -21.34 -9.67 -11.47
CA LEU A 372 -20.09 -9.88 -12.19
C LEU A 372 -19.85 -11.36 -12.54
N GLU A 373 -20.38 -12.30 -11.74
CA GLU A 373 -20.32 -13.75 -11.97
C GLU A 373 -21.41 -14.28 -12.89
N SER A 374 -22.46 -13.48 -13.16
CA SER A 374 -23.58 -13.82 -14.04
C SER A 374 -23.28 -13.46 -15.50
N ASP A 375 -24.29 -13.66 -16.38
CA ASP A 375 -24.27 -13.17 -17.77
C ASP A 375 -24.26 -11.64 -17.89
N LYS A 376 -24.12 -10.93 -16.77
CA LYS A 376 -24.04 -9.47 -16.67
C LYS A 376 -25.18 -8.74 -17.39
N PRO A 377 -26.44 -9.03 -17.09
CA PRO A 377 -27.57 -8.44 -17.82
C PRO A 377 -27.57 -6.91 -17.72
N GLU A 378 -27.69 -6.23 -18.86
CA GLU A 378 -27.74 -4.76 -18.91
C GLU A 378 -29.07 -4.23 -18.35
N GLY A 379 -30.20 -4.86 -18.69
CA GLY A 379 -31.53 -4.47 -18.26
C GLY A 379 -32.15 -3.36 -19.11
N ASP A 380 -33.29 -2.83 -18.66
CA ASP A 380 -33.98 -1.75 -19.35
C ASP A 380 -33.35 -0.41 -19.00
N ALA A 381 -32.96 0.39 -19.99
CA ALA A 381 -32.39 1.74 -19.80
C ALA A 381 -33.37 2.69 -19.06
N ALA A 382 -34.66 2.41 -19.04
CA ALA A 382 -35.65 3.17 -18.27
C ALA A 382 -35.46 3.03 -16.75
N ASP A 383 -34.81 1.95 -16.30
CA ASP A 383 -34.46 1.70 -14.88
C ASP A 383 -33.20 2.38 -14.44
N ALA A 384 -32.44 2.99 -15.36
CA ALA A 384 -31.16 3.62 -15.06
C ALA A 384 -31.33 4.82 -14.10
N PRO A 385 -30.43 5.00 -13.12
CA PRO A 385 -30.41 6.21 -12.30
C PRO A 385 -30.02 7.42 -13.16
N GLN A 386 -30.37 8.64 -12.70
CA GLN A 386 -29.83 9.85 -13.30
C GLN A 386 -28.30 9.82 -13.18
N LYS A 387 -27.64 10.21 -14.27
CA LYS A 387 -26.17 10.30 -14.28
C LYS A 387 -25.69 11.32 -13.24
N ARG A 388 -24.70 10.93 -12.46
CA ARG A 388 -24.03 11.84 -11.53
C ARG A 388 -23.22 12.87 -12.34
N HIS A 389 -23.41 14.13 -12.03
CA HIS A 389 -22.65 15.22 -12.61
C HIS A 389 -21.52 15.64 -11.66
N PHE A 390 -20.33 15.78 -12.19
CA PHE A 390 -19.18 16.29 -11.46
C PHE A 390 -18.88 17.71 -11.93
N VAL A 391 -18.43 18.55 -11.01
CA VAL A 391 -18.08 19.94 -11.32
C VAL A 391 -16.79 19.95 -12.14
N ASP A 392 -16.79 20.67 -13.26
CA ASP A 392 -15.56 20.95 -13.97
C ASP A 392 -14.70 21.96 -13.20
N GLY A 393 -13.43 21.62 -12.95
CA GLY A 393 -12.49 22.48 -12.23
C GLY A 393 -12.35 22.11 -10.75
N TRP A 394 -12.44 23.10 -9.86
CA TRP A 394 -12.22 22.93 -8.43
C TRP A 394 -13.46 22.33 -7.74
N MET A 395 -13.27 21.23 -7.01
CA MET A 395 -14.34 20.60 -6.24
C MET A 395 -14.80 21.47 -5.04
N ILE A 396 -13.89 22.29 -4.51
CA ILE A 396 -14.19 23.24 -3.42
C ILE A 396 -14.94 24.49 -3.87
N GLY A 397 -15.30 24.60 -5.16
CA GLY A 397 -15.82 25.82 -5.78
C GLY A 397 -14.68 26.74 -6.26
N THR A 398 -15.01 27.97 -6.63
CA THR A 398 -14.01 28.94 -7.11
C THR A 398 -13.08 29.35 -5.96
N PRO A 399 -11.76 29.09 -6.02
CA PRO A 399 -10.84 29.54 -4.99
C PRO A 399 -10.69 31.06 -4.95
N ASP A 400 -10.54 31.61 -3.74
CA ASP A 400 -10.19 33.03 -3.54
C ASP A 400 -8.70 33.30 -3.81
N LEU A 401 -7.85 32.28 -3.60
CA LEU A 401 -6.42 32.33 -3.88
C LEU A 401 -5.95 31.00 -4.48
N VAL A 402 -5.12 31.08 -5.50
CA VAL A 402 -4.40 29.93 -6.06
C VAL A 402 -2.90 30.13 -5.89
N VAL A 403 -2.24 29.18 -5.25
CA VAL A 403 -0.78 29.15 -5.11
C VAL A 403 -0.25 27.98 -5.94
N GLN A 404 0.61 28.27 -6.91
CA GLN A 404 1.16 27.29 -7.84
C GLN A 404 2.66 27.19 -7.64
N ILE A 405 3.24 25.99 -7.81
CA ILE A 405 4.70 25.84 -7.83
C ILE A 405 5.31 26.62 -9.01
N PRO A 406 6.49 27.27 -8.82
CA PRO A 406 7.00 28.22 -9.82
C PRO A 406 7.29 27.59 -11.18
N GLU A 407 7.86 26.39 -11.20
CA GLU A 407 8.30 25.70 -12.40
C GLU A 407 7.72 24.29 -12.44
N PRO A 408 7.40 23.74 -13.64
CA PRO A 408 6.98 22.35 -13.78
C PRO A 408 8.11 21.39 -13.42
N ILE A 409 7.76 20.29 -12.76
CA ILE A 409 8.67 19.22 -12.37
C ILE A 409 8.60 18.11 -13.41
N LYS A 410 9.76 17.72 -13.94
CA LYS A 410 9.87 16.59 -14.89
C LYS A 410 9.80 15.28 -14.15
N VAL A 411 8.87 14.42 -14.57
CA VAL A 411 8.67 13.08 -14.06
C VAL A 411 9.17 12.07 -15.08
N LYS A 412 10.12 11.23 -14.69
CA LYS A 412 10.66 10.20 -15.59
C LYS A 412 9.65 9.07 -15.85
N ALA A 413 9.83 8.29 -16.90
CA ALA A 413 8.92 7.21 -17.25
C ALA A 413 8.97 6.02 -16.26
N THR A 414 10.14 5.70 -15.74
CA THR A 414 10.38 4.45 -14.99
C THR A 414 11.21 4.66 -13.74
N GLY A 415 11.23 3.65 -12.86
CA GLY A 415 11.96 3.62 -11.60
C GLY A 415 11.31 4.49 -10.51
N THR A 416 12.07 4.90 -9.51
CA THR A 416 11.63 5.75 -8.40
C THR A 416 12.16 7.19 -8.54
N MET A 417 11.45 8.16 -7.97
CA MET A 417 11.91 9.54 -7.89
C MET A 417 12.13 9.95 -6.43
N PRO A 418 13.20 10.71 -6.14
CA PRO A 418 13.33 11.31 -4.83
C PRO A 418 12.23 12.36 -4.59
N TYR A 419 11.90 12.59 -3.33
CA TYR A 419 10.94 13.62 -2.96
C TYR A 419 11.38 15.00 -3.45
N GLN A 420 10.43 15.78 -3.95
CA GLN A 420 10.65 17.12 -4.47
C GLN A 420 10.20 18.16 -3.42
N PHE A 421 11.06 19.11 -3.12
CA PHE A 421 10.77 20.19 -2.17
C PHE A 421 10.73 21.52 -2.92
N VAL A 422 9.56 22.16 -2.96
CA VAL A 422 9.34 23.39 -3.69
C VAL A 422 8.63 24.40 -2.80
N THR A 423 8.96 25.68 -2.95
CA THR A 423 8.31 26.76 -2.21
C THR A 423 7.69 27.79 -3.15
N ALA A 424 6.55 28.33 -2.75
CA ALA A 424 5.91 29.47 -3.40
C ALA A 424 5.48 30.48 -2.33
N GLN A 425 5.57 31.77 -2.65
CA GLN A 425 5.17 32.82 -1.72
C GLN A 425 3.76 33.32 -2.02
N THR A 426 3.00 33.62 -0.98
CA THR A 426 1.73 34.34 -1.10
C THR A 426 1.99 35.86 -1.16
N THR A 427 1.12 36.57 -1.86
CA THR A 427 1.15 38.04 -1.94
C THR A 427 0.16 38.70 -0.97
N LEU A 428 -0.32 37.97 0.02
CA LEU A 428 -1.29 38.46 1.00
C LEU A 428 -0.68 39.54 1.90
N GLU A 429 -1.39 40.66 2.02
CA GLU A 429 -0.98 41.78 2.88
C GLU A 429 -1.46 41.63 4.32
N GLU A 430 -2.46 40.78 4.55
CA GLU A 430 -3.05 40.48 5.86
C GLU A 430 -3.28 39.00 6.05
N ASP A 431 -3.37 38.54 7.31
CA ASP A 431 -3.72 37.18 7.65
C ASP A 431 -5.10 36.82 7.09
N LYS A 432 -5.23 35.58 6.57
CA LYS A 432 -6.50 35.05 6.08
C LYS A 432 -6.90 33.78 6.85
N TRP A 433 -8.19 33.60 6.96
CA TRP A 433 -8.80 32.37 7.44
C TRP A 433 -9.23 31.51 6.27
N VAL A 434 -8.69 30.33 6.14
CA VAL A 434 -8.94 29.38 5.05
C VAL A 434 -9.91 28.31 5.52
N GLN A 435 -11.11 28.32 4.92
CA GLN A 435 -12.17 27.33 5.20
C GLN A 435 -12.04 26.09 4.35
N GLY A 436 -11.40 26.17 3.20
CA GLY A 436 -11.20 25.00 2.34
C GLY A 436 -9.96 25.10 1.48
N TYR A 437 -9.43 23.94 1.11
CA TYR A 437 -8.33 23.83 0.16
C TYR A 437 -8.52 22.63 -0.77
N GLU A 438 -7.95 22.73 -1.97
CA GLU A 438 -7.83 21.64 -2.91
C GLU A 438 -6.47 21.69 -3.60
N ILE A 439 -5.77 20.55 -3.63
CA ILE A 439 -4.48 20.40 -4.34
C ILE A 439 -4.76 19.73 -5.68
N VAL A 440 -4.37 20.38 -6.76
CA VAL A 440 -4.64 19.94 -8.12
C VAL A 440 -3.34 19.82 -8.90
N PRO A 441 -2.82 18.60 -9.10
CA PRO A 441 -1.76 18.34 -10.07
C PRO A 441 -2.22 18.62 -11.50
N THR A 442 -1.29 18.92 -12.39
CA THR A 442 -1.57 18.96 -13.85
C THR A 442 -1.60 17.55 -14.43
N ASP A 443 -0.82 16.62 -13.83
CA ASP A 443 -0.89 15.19 -14.14
C ASP A 443 -1.13 14.37 -12.85
N ARG A 444 -2.40 14.04 -12.59
CA ARG A 444 -2.81 13.27 -11.40
C ARG A 444 -2.26 11.86 -11.37
N SER A 445 -1.93 11.28 -12.52
CA SER A 445 -1.51 9.88 -12.65
C SER A 445 -0.14 9.61 -12.04
N VAL A 446 0.70 10.63 -11.89
CA VAL A 446 2.07 10.51 -11.38
C VAL A 446 2.26 11.03 -9.95
N VAL A 447 1.27 11.70 -9.36
CA VAL A 447 1.38 12.26 -8.01
C VAL A 447 0.88 11.25 -6.97
N HIS A 448 1.80 10.73 -6.15
CA HIS A 448 1.47 9.79 -5.08
C HIS A 448 0.91 10.51 -3.85
N HIS A 449 1.64 11.49 -3.32
CA HIS A 449 1.13 12.37 -2.27
C HIS A 449 1.84 13.74 -2.26
N VAL A 450 1.19 14.71 -1.63
CA VAL A 450 1.74 16.04 -1.40
C VAL A 450 1.47 16.45 0.03
N ILE A 451 2.51 16.86 0.73
CA ILE A 451 2.41 17.50 2.05
C ILE A 451 2.69 18.98 1.88
N VAL A 452 1.79 19.82 2.39
CA VAL A 452 1.90 21.28 2.32
C VAL A 452 2.09 21.84 3.72
N ASN A 453 3.11 22.68 3.88
CA ASN A 453 3.33 23.47 5.08
C ASN A 453 3.28 24.96 4.79
N VAL A 454 2.92 25.74 5.79
CA VAL A 454 2.83 27.20 5.70
C VAL A 454 3.76 27.82 6.74
N HIS A 455 4.64 28.71 6.29
CA HIS A 455 5.65 29.37 7.11
C HIS A 455 5.41 30.89 7.12
N GLU A 456 5.51 31.51 8.27
CA GLU A 456 5.42 32.95 8.41
C GLU A 456 6.62 33.65 7.73
N LYS A 457 6.41 34.85 7.22
CA LYS A 457 7.44 35.66 6.53
C LYS A 457 8.69 35.92 7.40
N SER A 458 8.51 35.97 8.73
CA SER A 458 9.58 36.21 9.71
C SER A 458 10.37 34.96 10.08
N ALA A 459 10.04 33.78 9.59
CA ALA A 459 10.59 32.50 10.05
C ALA A 459 12.07 32.25 9.66
N GLY A 460 12.79 33.25 9.12
CA GLY A 460 14.19 33.09 8.76
C GLY A 460 14.41 32.06 7.65
N ARG A 461 15.60 31.43 7.61
CA ARG A 461 15.84 30.33 6.70
C ARG A 461 14.84 29.22 6.99
N ILE A 462 13.95 28.94 6.03
CA ILE A 462 13.08 27.75 6.09
C ILE A 462 14.04 26.59 6.19
N ARG A 463 14.23 26.06 7.41
CA ARG A 463 14.81 24.74 7.57
C ARG A 463 13.75 23.82 7.03
N ASP A 464 14.10 23.00 6.03
CA ASP A 464 13.30 21.85 5.66
C ASP A 464 13.01 21.12 6.98
N ARG A 465 11.80 21.33 7.52
CA ARG A 465 11.38 20.58 8.69
C ARG A 465 11.18 19.18 8.16
N GLU A 466 11.87 18.25 8.77
CA GLU A 466 11.66 16.84 8.47
C GLU A 466 10.17 16.56 8.50
N GLU A 467 9.69 15.86 7.49
CA GLU A 467 8.29 15.40 7.42
C GLU A 467 7.91 14.74 8.75
N GLY A 468 6.68 14.92 9.16
CA GLY A 468 6.14 14.30 10.37
C GLY A 468 6.44 15.04 11.68
N ILE A 469 7.43 15.91 11.73
CA ILE A 469 7.73 16.66 12.94
C ILE A 469 6.96 17.98 12.96
N GLY A 470 5.74 17.97 13.51
CA GLY A 470 4.91 19.16 13.73
C GLY A 470 3.65 19.24 12.90
N GLY A 471 3.22 18.16 12.27
CA GLY A 471 2.00 18.10 11.47
C GLY A 471 2.17 18.69 10.07
N TYR A 472 1.05 18.87 9.39
CA TYR A 472 0.95 19.51 8.07
C TYR A 472 -0.14 20.58 8.04
N TRP A 473 -0.07 21.50 7.07
CA TRP A 473 -1.13 22.49 6.87
C TRP A 473 -2.21 22.00 5.89
N ALA A 474 -1.82 21.31 4.81
CA ALA A 474 -2.72 20.61 3.89
C ALA A 474 -2.03 19.36 3.35
N ALA A 475 -2.79 18.38 2.90
CA ALA A 475 -2.27 17.16 2.30
C ALA A 475 -3.11 16.73 1.09
N TYR A 476 -2.46 16.08 0.13
CA TYR A 476 -3.06 15.39 -0.99
C TYR A 476 -2.63 13.93 -0.96
N VAL A 477 -3.60 13.04 -1.09
CA VAL A 477 -3.38 11.63 -1.40
C VAL A 477 -4.39 11.20 -2.46
N PRO A 478 -4.16 10.15 -3.26
CA PRO A 478 -5.13 9.66 -4.22
C PRO A 478 -6.50 9.43 -3.57
N GLY A 479 -7.55 10.00 -4.16
CA GLY A 479 -8.91 9.96 -3.61
C GLY A 479 -9.21 10.96 -2.48
N ASN A 480 -8.24 11.80 -2.06
CA ASN A 480 -8.45 12.86 -1.08
C ASN A 480 -7.62 14.11 -1.47
N ALA A 481 -8.12 14.85 -2.46
CA ALA A 481 -7.42 15.99 -3.05
C ALA A 481 -7.66 17.31 -2.31
N GLY A 482 -8.75 17.43 -1.56
CA GLY A 482 -9.16 18.65 -0.92
C GLY A 482 -10.03 18.44 0.31
N GLN A 483 -10.19 19.53 1.05
CA GLN A 483 -11.00 19.58 2.26
C GLN A 483 -11.78 20.89 2.29
N LEU A 484 -13.08 20.79 2.55
CA LEU A 484 -13.94 21.94 2.88
C LEU A 484 -14.46 21.75 4.30
N TYR A 485 -14.06 22.62 5.19
CA TYR A 485 -14.44 22.55 6.59
C TYR A 485 -15.84 23.14 6.81
N PRO A 486 -16.58 22.69 7.83
CA PRO A 486 -17.87 23.28 8.19
C PRO A 486 -17.76 24.78 8.51
N ASP A 487 -18.88 25.50 8.41
CA ASP A 487 -18.93 26.91 8.79
C ASP A 487 -18.44 27.15 10.21
N GLY A 488 -17.62 28.18 10.36
CA GLY A 488 -16.98 28.51 11.65
C GLY A 488 -15.67 27.80 11.94
N PHE A 489 -15.20 26.89 11.07
CA PHE A 489 -13.90 26.24 11.16
C PHE A 489 -12.96 26.75 10.07
N ALA A 490 -11.71 27.07 10.44
CA ALA A 490 -10.73 27.49 9.44
C ALA A 490 -9.28 27.24 9.90
N ARG A 491 -8.38 27.23 8.94
CA ARG A 491 -6.92 27.26 9.16
C ARG A 491 -6.40 28.68 8.96
N LYS A 492 -5.43 29.07 9.75
CA LYS A 492 -4.77 30.36 9.60
C LYS A 492 -3.75 30.33 8.46
N LEU A 493 -3.81 31.33 7.57
CA LEU A 493 -2.80 31.61 6.55
C LEU A 493 -2.22 33.02 6.82
N PRO A 494 -0.97 33.10 7.31
CA PRO A 494 -0.35 34.38 7.64
C PRO A 494 -0.10 35.29 6.43
N ALA A 495 -0.05 36.59 6.64
CA ALA A 495 0.32 37.58 5.63
C ALA A 495 1.73 37.29 5.06
N GLY A 496 1.86 37.31 3.75
CA GLY A 496 3.13 37.05 3.04
C GLY A 496 3.75 35.70 3.36
N ALA A 497 2.92 34.69 3.71
CA ALA A 497 3.39 33.36 4.02
C ALA A 497 4.11 32.70 2.85
N THR A 498 5.11 31.88 3.17
CA THR A 498 5.71 30.93 2.23
C THR A 498 5.01 29.58 2.37
N VAL A 499 4.49 29.08 1.27
CA VAL A 499 3.91 27.74 1.15
C VAL A 499 4.98 26.79 0.65
N SER A 500 5.30 25.75 1.39
CA SER A 500 6.22 24.69 0.98
C SER A 500 5.47 23.44 0.61
N PHE A 501 5.88 22.82 -0.48
CA PHE A 501 5.33 21.56 -1.00
C PHE A 501 6.41 20.50 -0.95
N GLN A 502 6.11 19.39 -0.31
CA GLN A 502 6.85 18.14 -0.42
C GLN A 502 6.03 17.21 -1.29
N ILE A 503 6.59 16.78 -2.41
CA ILE A 503 5.85 16.06 -3.44
C ILE A 503 6.53 14.72 -3.70
N HIS A 504 5.76 13.65 -3.61
CA HIS A 504 6.19 12.33 -4.02
C HIS A 504 5.57 11.96 -5.37
N TYR A 505 6.43 11.70 -6.37
CA TYR A 505 6.02 11.26 -7.70
C TYR A 505 6.29 9.76 -7.90
N THR A 506 5.34 9.08 -8.55
CA THR A 506 5.49 7.69 -8.98
C THR A 506 5.41 7.61 -10.51
N PRO A 507 6.50 7.23 -11.22
CA PRO A 507 6.49 7.02 -12.66
C PRO A 507 5.42 6.00 -13.11
N THR A 508 4.82 6.26 -14.30
CA THR A 508 3.68 5.48 -14.83
C THR A 508 3.92 4.85 -16.20
N GLY A 509 5.20 4.77 -16.63
CA GLY A 509 5.58 4.22 -17.94
C GLY A 509 5.77 5.28 -19.02
N THR A 510 5.35 6.53 -18.79
CA THR A 510 5.51 7.66 -19.72
C THR A 510 6.14 8.83 -18.99
N ALA A 511 7.17 9.44 -19.58
CA ALA A 511 7.74 10.67 -19.04
C ALA A 511 6.74 11.82 -19.23
N THR A 512 6.56 12.64 -18.19
CA THR A 512 5.63 13.74 -18.16
C THR A 512 6.16 14.93 -17.36
N GLU A 513 5.39 16.00 -17.24
CA GLU A 513 5.68 17.14 -16.40
C GLU A 513 4.45 17.46 -15.55
N ASP A 514 4.68 17.81 -14.29
CA ASP A 514 3.62 18.25 -13.39
C ASP A 514 3.92 19.63 -12.80
N GLN A 515 2.93 20.52 -12.82
CA GLN A 515 2.98 21.82 -12.17
C GLN A 515 1.76 22.00 -11.28
N LEU A 516 1.83 21.37 -10.11
CA LEU A 516 0.72 21.35 -9.16
C LEU A 516 0.42 22.74 -8.58
N ARG A 517 -0.83 22.92 -8.17
CA ARG A 517 -1.35 24.11 -7.53
C ARG A 517 -2.28 23.77 -6.38
N ILE A 518 -2.37 24.65 -5.40
CA ILE A 518 -3.35 24.59 -4.32
C ILE A 518 -4.32 25.77 -4.46
N GLY A 519 -5.61 25.48 -4.48
CA GLY A 519 -6.69 26.45 -4.41
C GLY A 519 -7.18 26.60 -2.97
N LEU A 520 -7.43 27.81 -2.53
CA LEU A 520 -7.82 28.15 -1.17
C LEU A 520 -9.13 28.93 -1.19
N VAL A 521 -10.10 28.50 -0.38
CA VAL A 521 -11.36 29.21 -0.15
C VAL A 521 -11.29 29.87 1.23
N PHE A 522 -11.51 31.18 1.26
CA PHE A 522 -11.48 31.92 2.51
C PHE A 522 -12.81 31.83 3.27
N ALA A 523 -12.72 31.85 4.60
CA ALA A 523 -13.89 31.94 5.44
C ALA A 523 -14.60 33.28 5.24
N LYS A 524 -15.92 33.27 5.06
CA LYS A 524 -16.74 34.47 4.84
C LYS A 524 -16.89 35.36 6.07
N SER A 525 -16.60 34.81 7.23
CA SER A 525 -16.64 35.51 8.54
C SER A 525 -15.50 34.98 9.40
N GLU A 526 -15.19 35.70 10.47
CA GLU A 526 -14.22 35.23 11.46
C GLU A 526 -14.64 33.84 12.01
N PRO A 527 -13.74 32.84 11.96
CA PRO A 527 -14.07 31.49 12.41
C PRO A 527 -14.24 31.45 13.94
N LYS A 528 -15.01 30.48 14.41
CA LYS A 528 -15.13 30.16 15.85
C LYS A 528 -13.98 29.26 16.30
N TYR A 529 -13.47 28.42 15.39
CA TYR A 529 -12.51 27.37 15.67
C TYR A 529 -11.34 27.42 14.69
N VAL A 530 -10.14 27.20 15.25
CA VAL A 530 -8.90 27.10 14.47
C VAL A 530 -8.47 25.64 14.38
N ILE A 531 -8.25 25.15 13.16
CA ILE A 531 -7.82 23.79 12.90
C ILE A 531 -6.30 23.71 12.86
N THR A 532 -5.75 22.67 13.47
CA THR A 532 -4.32 22.33 13.44
C THR A 532 -4.16 20.83 13.27
N THR A 533 -3.11 20.41 12.57
CA THR A 533 -2.72 19.00 12.53
C THR A 533 -1.53 18.77 13.44
N LEU A 534 -1.63 17.79 14.31
CA LEU A 534 -0.57 17.32 15.19
C LEU A 534 0.04 16.04 14.63
N SER A 535 1.25 15.70 15.02
CA SER A 535 1.90 14.44 14.67
C SER A 535 2.38 13.69 15.92
N LEU A 536 2.17 12.38 15.91
CA LEU A 536 2.74 11.38 16.80
C LEU A 536 3.77 10.61 15.98
N ALA A 537 5.03 11.02 16.02
CA ALA A 537 6.08 10.46 15.20
C ALA A 537 7.14 9.75 16.06
N ASP A 538 7.61 8.59 15.60
CA ASP A 538 8.77 7.90 16.15
C ASP A 538 9.99 8.13 15.25
N THR A 539 10.85 9.04 15.67
CA THR A 539 12.08 9.37 14.94
C THR A 539 13.27 8.49 15.32
N ASP A 540 13.12 7.62 16.33
CA ASP A 540 14.13 6.66 16.76
C ASP A 540 13.90 5.27 16.15
N LEU A 541 13.05 5.19 15.12
CA LEU A 541 12.65 3.98 14.41
C LEU A 541 13.86 3.13 14.00
N ASN A 542 13.83 1.82 14.34
CA ASN A 542 14.92 0.90 14.06
C ASN A 542 14.40 -0.51 13.76
N ILE A 543 14.13 -0.79 12.48
CA ILE A 543 13.57 -2.06 12.02
C ILE A 543 14.70 -3.03 11.68
N PRO A 544 14.81 -4.19 12.36
CA PRO A 544 15.85 -5.17 12.09
C PRO A 544 15.77 -5.78 10.69
N PRO A 545 16.91 -6.29 10.15
CA PRO A 545 16.90 -7.06 8.91
C PRO A 545 15.97 -8.27 8.99
N ARG A 546 15.26 -8.56 7.90
CA ARG A 546 14.38 -9.73 7.72
C ARG A 546 13.25 -9.88 8.73
N ALA A 547 12.93 -8.83 9.48
CA ALA A 547 11.82 -8.85 10.45
C ALA A 547 10.47 -8.76 9.71
N ALA A 548 9.64 -9.81 9.79
CA ALA A 548 8.35 -9.88 9.11
C ALA A 548 7.21 -9.15 9.86
N ASP A 549 7.34 -8.99 11.19
CA ASP A 549 6.32 -8.41 12.07
C ASP A 549 6.96 -7.52 13.14
N HIS A 550 7.83 -6.58 12.70
CA HIS A 550 8.45 -5.65 13.63
C HIS A 550 7.44 -4.61 14.13
N THR A 551 7.30 -4.51 15.44
CA THR A 551 6.34 -3.59 16.07
C THR A 551 7.06 -2.41 16.71
N GLU A 552 6.64 -1.20 16.36
CA GLU A 552 7.04 0.05 17.02
C GLU A 552 5.85 0.70 17.70
N THR A 553 6.12 1.37 18.81
CA THR A 553 5.07 1.97 19.63
C THR A 553 5.51 3.30 20.22
N ILE A 554 4.67 4.31 20.04
CA ILE A 554 4.86 5.61 20.67
C ILE A 554 3.65 5.96 21.54
N THR A 555 3.89 6.50 22.72
CA THR A 555 2.83 6.99 23.62
C THR A 555 3.07 8.45 23.94
N ARG A 556 2.03 9.27 23.84
CA ARG A 556 2.08 10.71 24.16
C ARG A 556 0.99 11.08 25.14
N PRO A 557 1.30 11.87 26.18
CA PRO A 557 0.30 12.38 27.11
C PRO A 557 -0.55 13.46 26.44
N VAL A 558 -1.79 13.55 26.89
CA VAL A 558 -2.76 14.59 26.50
C VAL A 558 -2.91 15.56 27.68
N PRO A 559 -2.21 16.71 27.68
CA PRO A 559 -2.16 17.60 28.85
C PRO A 559 -3.41 18.45 29.05
N MET A 560 -4.26 18.60 28.05
CA MET A 560 -5.50 19.35 28.04
C MET A 560 -6.53 18.61 27.19
N ASP A 561 -7.81 18.96 27.31
CA ASP A 561 -8.83 18.38 26.42
C ASP A 561 -8.53 18.72 24.97
N VAL A 562 -8.60 17.71 24.09
CA VAL A 562 -8.30 17.86 22.67
C VAL A 562 -9.50 17.44 21.85
N ASN A 563 -10.02 18.38 21.05
CA ASN A 563 -11.08 18.08 20.08
C ASN A 563 -10.48 17.54 18.80
N VAL A 564 -10.77 16.28 18.48
CA VAL A 564 -10.24 15.57 17.30
C VAL A 564 -11.30 15.50 16.22
N MET A 565 -10.90 15.86 14.98
CA MET A 565 -11.74 15.78 13.77
C MET A 565 -11.39 14.58 12.92
N ALA A 566 -10.10 14.27 12.78
CA ALA A 566 -9.65 13.23 11.85
C ALA A 566 -8.30 12.63 12.25
N TYR A 567 -8.04 11.44 11.71
CA TYR A 567 -6.74 10.78 11.73
C TYR A 567 -6.22 10.51 10.33
N MET A 568 -4.90 10.39 10.20
CA MET A 568 -4.22 9.88 9.02
C MET A 568 -2.94 9.17 9.46
N ALA A 569 -2.74 7.93 9.03
CA ALA A 569 -1.52 7.18 9.29
C ALA A 569 -0.54 7.33 8.13
N HIS A 570 0.76 7.43 8.43
CA HIS A 570 1.82 7.48 7.43
C HIS A 570 2.95 6.52 7.78
N MET A 571 3.24 5.62 6.88
CA MET A 571 4.40 4.73 6.81
C MET A 571 4.83 4.62 5.36
N HIS A 572 6.02 4.09 5.10
CA HIS A 572 6.49 3.80 3.74
C HIS A 572 6.15 2.36 3.31
N VAL A 573 6.97 1.80 2.41
CA VAL A 573 6.69 0.52 1.73
C VAL A 573 6.75 -0.72 2.62
N ARG A 574 7.23 -0.62 3.85
CA ARG A 574 7.25 -1.75 4.81
C ARG A 574 6.08 -1.73 5.78
N GLY A 575 5.28 -0.65 5.78
CA GLY A 575 4.10 -0.55 6.63
C GLY A 575 3.12 -1.71 6.38
N LYS A 576 2.65 -2.34 7.47
CA LYS A 576 1.74 -3.49 7.46
C LYS A 576 0.41 -3.20 8.15
N SER A 577 0.46 -2.59 9.35
CA SER A 577 -0.72 -2.17 10.08
C SER A 577 -0.44 -0.95 10.95
N PHE A 578 -1.50 -0.21 11.29
CA PHE A 578 -1.40 0.99 12.11
C PHE A 578 -2.58 1.10 13.06
N HIS A 579 -2.33 1.37 14.36
CA HIS A 579 -3.35 1.38 15.39
C HIS A 579 -3.21 2.59 16.31
N TYR A 580 -4.32 3.30 16.57
CA TYR A 580 -4.42 4.36 17.56
C TYR A 580 -5.27 3.90 18.74
N GLU A 581 -4.76 4.05 19.94
CA GLU A 581 -5.40 3.65 21.19
C GLU A 581 -5.42 4.84 22.18
N LEU A 582 -6.57 5.08 22.78
CA LEU A 582 -6.73 5.98 23.91
C LEU A 582 -6.55 5.21 25.21
N ILE A 583 -5.64 5.65 26.05
CA ILE A 583 -5.50 5.18 27.42
C ILE A 583 -6.06 6.28 28.32
N LYS A 584 -7.24 6.05 28.91
CA LYS A 584 -7.94 7.00 29.79
C LYS A 584 -7.22 7.17 31.12
N PRO A 585 -7.52 8.24 31.88
CA PRO A 585 -6.89 8.47 33.21
C PRO A 585 -7.13 7.35 34.22
N ASP A 586 -8.25 6.62 34.09
CA ASP A 586 -8.57 5.44 34.91
C ASP A 586 -7.90 4.14 34.46
N GLY A 587 -7.09 4.19 33.38
CA GLY A 587 -6.39 3.06 32.80
C GLY A 587 -7.19 2.23 31.79
N GLN A 588 -8.46 2.54 31.56
CA GLN A 588 -9.24 1.90 30.50
C GLN A 588 -8.68 2.28 29.13
N THR A 589 -8.70 1.33 28.21
CA THR A 589 -8.25 1.55 26.84
C THR A 589 -9.43 1.55 25.86
N GLU A 590 -9.26 2.28 24.76
CA GLU A 590 -10.26 2.40 23.71
C GLU A 590 -9.58 2.60 22.36
N THR A 591 -10.00 1.84 21.36
CA THR A 591 -9.53 2.00 19.99
C THR A 591 -10.07 3.30 19.39
N LEU A 592 -9.17 4.16 18.91
CA LEU A 592 -9.51 5.40 18.21
C LEU A 592 -9.60 5.18 16.71
N LEU A 593 -8.63 4.46 16.14
CA LEU A 593 -8.59 4.02 14.74
C LEU A 593 -7.74 2.75 14.65
N ASP A 594 -8.24 1.75 13.94
CA ASP A 594 -7.52 0.53 13.61
C ASP A 594 -7.40 0.38 12.09
N ILE A 595 -6.18 0.20 11.58
CA ILE A 595 -5.86 -0.05 10.18
C ILE A 595 -5.13 -1.39 10.11
N PRO A 596 -5.85 -2.52 10.10
CA PRO A 596 -5.23 -3.85 10.14
C PRO A 596 -4.44 -4.21 8.87
N ARG A 597 -4.75 -3.53 7.75
CA ARG A 597 -4.06 -3.69 6.47
C ARG A 597 -3.69 -2.30 5.94
N TYR A 598 -2.47 -1.83 6.26
CA TYR A 598 -1.99 -0.56 5.73
C TYR A 598 -1.49 -0.74 4.30
N ASP A 599 -1.89 0.17 3.42
CA ASP A 599 -1.40 0.25 2.05
C ASP A 599 -0.73 1.60 1.80
N PHE A 600 0.56 1.56 1.45
CA PHE A 600 1.35 2.75 1.14
C PHE A 600 0.75 3.62 0.02
N ASN A 601 0.04 3.00 -0.93
CA ASN A 601 -0.60 3.72 -2.04
C ASN A 601 -1.88 4.47 -1.60
N TRP A 602 -2.44 4.12 -0.45
CA TRP A 602 -3.70 4.64 0.06
C TRP A 602 -3.55 5.16 1.49
N GLN A 603 -2.87 6.28 1.65
CA GLN A 603 -2.66 6.94 2.95
C GLN A 603 -3.90 7.77 3.31
N LEU A 604 -5.00 7.08 3.57
CA LEU A 604 -6.30 7.71 3.71
C LEU A 604 -6.40 8.55 4.97
N ARG A 605 -7.17 9.63 4.85
CA ARG A 605 -7.69 10.40 5.97
C ARG A 605 -9.01 9.78 6.45
N TYR A 606 -9.21 9.73 7.76
CA TYR A 606 -10.38 9.18 8.43
C TYR A 606 -11.05 10.30 9.22
N ASP A 607 -12.14 10.87 8.69
CA ASP A 607 -12.89 11.98 9.28
C ASP A 607 -13.97 11.46 10.21
N TYR A 608 -13.95 11.86 11.47
CA TYR A 608 -15.06 11.56 12.37
C TYR A 608 -16.36 12.19 11.86
N ARG A 609 -17.46 11.44 11.93
CA ARG A 609 -18.80 11.95 11.64
C ARG A 609 -19.20 13.07 12.64
N GLU A 610 -18.82 12.87 13.89
CA GLU A 610 -18.92 13.87 14.97
C GLU A 610 -17.57 13.99 15.63
N PRO A 611 -17.02 15.22 15.77
CA PRO A 611 -15.74 15.44 16.44
C PRO A 611 -15.73 14.84 17.83
N ARG A 612 -14.60 14.30 18.22
CA ARG A 612 -14.42 13.58 19.46
C ARG A 612 -13.51 14.34 20.42
N VAL A 613 -13.89 14.41 21.71
CA VAL A 613 -13.04 14.95 22.76
C VAL A 613 -12.17 13.85 23.36
N ILE A 614 -10.87 14.08 23.41
CA ILE A 614 -9.90 13.27 24.16
C ILE A 614 -9.61 14.04 25.46
N PRO A 615 -9.94 13.47 26.63
CA PRO A 615 -9.85 14.19 27.91
C PRO A 615 -8.40 14.41 28.35
N ALA A 616 -8.17 15.52 29.06
CA ALA A 616 -6.92 15.79 29.76
C ALA A 616 -6.53 14.64 30.70
N GLY A 617 -5.23 14.39 30.85
CA GLY A 617 -4.71 13.29 31.67
C GLY A 617 -4.74 11.92 30.98
N SER A 618 -5.33 11.82 29.80
CA SER A 618 -5.25 10.63 28.95
C SER A 618 -3.87 10.51 28.29
N ARG A 619 -3.62 9.35 27.66
CA ARG A 619 -2.48 9.13 26.77
C ARG A 619 -2.99 8.59 25.44
N VAL A 620 -2.42 9.03 24.34
CA VAL A 620 -2.63 8.42 23.04
C VAL A 620 -1.42 7.56 22.71
N LYS A 621 -1.68 6.28 22.47
CA LYS A 621 -0.70 5.30 22.05
C LYS A 621 -0.91 4.99 20.59
N VAL A 622 0.17 5.00 19.82
CA VAL A 622 0.18 4.61 18.42
C VAL A 622 1.09 3.41 18.26
N THR A 623 0.62 2.39 17.57
CA THR A 623 1.38 1.17 17.27
C THR A 623 1.39 0.95 15.78
N ALA A 624 2.58 0.71 15.22
CA ALA A 624 2.78 0.35 13.83
C ALA A 624 3.48 -1.01 13.73
N VAL A 625 3.11 -1.79 12.72
CA VAL A 625 3.78 -3.05 12.38
C VAL A 625 4.40 -2.91 11.00
N PHE A 626 5.63 -3.39 10.86
CA PHE A 626 6.42 -3.31 9.64
C PHE A 626 6.86 -4.70 9.18
N ASP A 627 6.89 -4.89 7.86
CA ASP A 627 7.43 -6.09 7.21
C ASP A 627 8.70 -5.74 6.41
N ASN A 628 9.87 -5.99 7.02
CA ASN A 628 11.18 -5.87 6.39
C ASN A 628 11.70 -7.21 5.87
N SER A 629 10.84 -8.22 5.70
CA SER A 629 11.22 -9.55 5.24
C SER A 629 11.32 -9.65 3.72
N GLU A 630 11.81 -10.80 3.27
CA GLU A 630 11.88 -11.16 1.84
C GLU A 630 10.48 -11.42 1.24
N ASN A 631 9.46 -11.67 2.08
CA ASN A 631 8.09 -11.88 1.63
C ASN A 631 7.38 -10.58 1.22
N ASN A 632 7.90 -9.41 1.65
CA ASN A 632 7.38 -8.13 1.20
C ASN A 632 7.97 -7.75 -0.17
N PRO A 633 7.22 -7.85 -1.27
CA PRO A 633 7.74 -7.57 -2.62
C PRO A 633 8.10 -6.10 -2.83
N ALA A 634 7.52 -5.18 -2.04
CA ALA A 634 7.84 -3.76 -2.09
C ALA A 634 9.13 -3.40 -1.34
N ASN A 635 9.68 -4.31 -0.55
CA ASN A 635 10.90 -4.08 0.23
C ASN A 635 12.13 -4.01 -0.69
N PRO A 636 12.84 -2.89 -0.76
CA PRO A 636 14.01 -2.78 -1.65
C PRO A 636 15.15 -3.71 -1.25
N ASP A 637 15.44 -3.82 0.05
CA ASP A 637 16.51 -4.67 0.58
C ASP A 637 16.17 -5.18 2.00
N PRO A 638 15.76 -6.45 2.13
CA PRO A 638 15.45 -7.05 3.43
C PRO A 638 16.68 -7.32 4.30
N SER A 639 17.89 -7.23 3.77
CA SER A 639 19.14 -7.47 4.51
C SER A 639 19.59 -6.27 5.36
N GLN A 640 19.01 -5.09 5.14
CA GLN A 640 19.38 -3.87 5.84
C GLN A 640 18.55 -3.63 7.09
N THR A 641 19.18 -3.01 8.09
CA THR A 641 18.43 -2.34 9.17
C THR A 641 17.86 -1.05 8.61
N VAL A 642 16.60 -0.77 8.89
CA VAL A 642 15.90 0.40 8.36
C VAL A 642 15.64 1.39 9.49
N HIS A 643 15.99 2.65 9.24
CA HIS A 643 15.85 3.75 10.18
C HIS A 643 14.86 4.80 9.67
N TRP A 644 14.52 5.73 10.56
CA TRP A 644 13.77 6.92 10.19
C TRP A 644 14.46 7.67 9.05
N GLY A 645 13.69 8.02 8.02
CA GLY A 645 14.16 8.82 6.90
C GLY A 645 13.04 9.19 5.94
N GLN A 646 13.30 10.20 5.09
CA GLN A 646 12.29 10.80 4.23
C GLN A 646 12.09 10.07 2.89
N GLN A 647 12.99 9.18 2.53
CA GLN A 647 12.90 8.49 1.25
C GLN A 647 12.12 7.19 1.36
N THR A 648 11.44 6.80 0.28
CA THR A 648 10.61 5.58 0.23
C THR A 648 11.36 4.30 0.64
N PHE A 649 12.68 4.23 0.42
CA PHE A 649 13.51 3.10 0.84
C PHE A 649 13.92 3.11 2.32
N GLU A 650 13.78 4.25 3.01
CA GLU A 650 13.82 4.40 4.46
C GLU A 650 12.43 4.13 5.02
N GLU A 651 12.16 4.42 6.29
CA GLU A 651 10.82 4.27 6.87
C GLU A 651 10.43 5.42 7.78
N MET A 652 9.11 5.58 7.93
CA MET A 652 8.50 6.50 8.87
C MET A 652 7.39 5.81 9.68
N MET A 653 7.20 6.28 10.90
CA MET A 653 6.03 5.98 11.72
C MET A 653 5.41 7.30 12.17
N ILE A 654 4.32 7.72 11.54
CA ILE A 654 3.66 8.98 11.88
C ILE A 654 2.15 8.78 12.01
N GLY A 655 1.63 9.08 13.18
CA GLY A 655 0.19 9.22 13.39
C GLY A 655 -0.21 10.69 13.36
N TYR A 656 -0.85 11.15 12.28
CA TYR A 656 -1.41 12.49 12.23
C TYR A 656 -2.77 12.54 12.92
N VAL A 657 -2.99 13.64 13.64
CA VAL A 657 -4.26 13.94 14.35
C VAL A 657 -4.68 15.36 14.02
N GLU A 658 -5.80 15.51 13.34
CA GLU A 658 -6.37 16.84 13.08
C GLU A 658 -7.28 17.25 14.23
N THR A 659 -7.01 18.43 14.76
CA THR A 659 -7.64 18.97 15.97
C THR A 659 -8.14 20.39 15.76
N TYR A 660 -9.05 20.85 16.61
CA TYR A 660 -9.48 22.24 16.65
C TYR A 660 -9.59 22.79 18.06
N VAL A 661 -9.42 24.10 18.17
CA VAL A 661 -9.63 24.89 19.40
C VAL A 661 -10.44 26.14 19.09
N ALA A 662 -11.10 26.72 20.08
CA ALA A 662 -11.74 28.02 19.92
C ALA A 662 -10.70 29.12 19.63
N VAL A 663 -11.09 30.12 18.83
CA VAL A 663 -10.22 31.27 18.55
C VAL A 663 -9.84 31.97 19.85
N GLY A 664 -8.54 32.15 20.08
CA GLY A 664 -7.99 32.76 21.29
C GLY A 664 -7.64 31.76 22.41
N GLU A 665 -8.01 30.49 22.26
CA GLU A 665 -7.58 29.44 23.18
C GLU A 665 -6.18 28.92 22.86
N GLU A 666 -5.52 28.32 23.87
CA GLU A 666 -4.20 27.68 23.67
C GLU A 666 -4.34 26.45 22.79
N ARG A 667 -3.45 26.32 21.80
CA ARG A 667 -3.44 25.19 20.90
C ARG A 667 -2.82 23.98 21.57
N PRO A 668 -3.42 22.77 21.42
CA PRO A 668 -2.81 21.56 21.92
C PRO A 668 -1.45 21.34 21.25
N SER A 669 -0.47 20.95 22.02
CA SER A 669 0.85 20.56 21.51
C SER A 669 1.18 19.19 22.09
N LEU A 670 1.32 18.20 21.21
CA LEU A 670 1.82 16.86 21.58
C LEU A 670 3.36 16.80 21.58
N ARG A 671 4.02 17.90 21.23
CA ARG A 671 5.43 18.13 21.56
C ARG A 671 5.53 18.47 23.04
N GLY A 672 6.44 17.85 23.73
CA GLY A 672 6.94 18.45 24.98
C GLY A 672 7.31 19.90 24.64
N SER A 673 6.49 20.84 25.09
CA SER A 673 6.62 22.24 24.74
C SER A 673 7.97 22.76 25.18
N GLU A 674 8.79 23.22 24.25
CA GLU A 674 9.93 24.10 24.58
C GLU A 674 9.44 25.42 25.24
N GLY A 675 8.14 25.62 25.38
CA GLY A 675 7.50 26.83 25.91
C GLY A 675 6.71 26.66 27.22
N ASN A 676 6.32 25.46 27.65
CA ASN A 676 5.47 25.30 28.82
C ASN A 676 6.16 24.40 29.87
N GLY A 677 6.93 25.00 30.79
CA GLY A 677 7.58 24.30 31.90
C GLY A 677 6.62 23.41 32.69
N GLN A 678 5.37 23.86 32.84
CA GLN A 678 4.35 23.17 33.61
C GLN A 678 3.88 21.85 33.00
N ALA A 679 3.74 21.77 31.67
CA ALA A 679 3.35 20.55 31.01
C ALA A 679 4.50 19.50 31.02
N LEU A 680 5.73 19.96 30.82
CA LEU A 680 6.93 19.12 30.94
C LEU A 680 7.13 18.64 32.39
N PHE A 681 6.90 19.50 33.37
CA PHE A 681 6.97 19.18 34.79
C PHE A 681 6.01 18.03 35.14
N ARG A 682 4.73 18.15 34.78
CA ARG A 682 3.73 17.09 35.00
C ARG A 682 4.04 15.78 34.26
N LEU A 683 4.68 15.86 33.11
CA LEU A 683 5.13 14.68 32.37
C LEU A 683 6.24 13.93 33.10
N LEU A 684 7.11 14.67 33.79
CA LEU A 684 8.25 14.12 34.50
C LEU A 684 7.89 13.65 35.90
N ASP A 685 6.91 14.30 36.55
CA ASP A 685 6.31 13.93 37.83
C ASP A 685 5.52 12.60 37.67
N SER A 686 6.26 11.50 37.68
CA SER A 686 5.71 10.16 37.36
C SER A 686 4.91 9.57 38.49
N ASP A 687 5.10 10.05 39.74
CA ASP A 687 4.35 9.65 40.91
C ASP A 687 3.23 10.66 41.30
N ALA A 688 3.11 11.75 40.51
CA ALA A 688 2.12 12.81 40.68
C ALA A 688 2.13 13.49 42.05
N ASN A 689 3.32 13.59 42.68
CA ASN A 689 3.49 14.20 44.00
C ASN A 689 3.62 15.72 43.93
N GLY A 690 3.67 16.34 42.74
CA GLY A 690 3.83 17.78 42.50
C GLY A 690 5.26 18.29 42.65
N LYS A 691 6.26 17.41 42.67
CA LYS A 691 7.69 17.70 42.72
C LYS A 691 8.45 16.72 41.82
N LEU A 692 9.64 17.08 41.34
CA LEU A 692 10.50 16.21 40.59
C LEU A 692 11.68 15.70 41.38
N SER A 693 11.76 14.42 41.59
CA SER A 693 12.91 13.75 42.17
C SER A 693 14.14 13.78 41.21
N LYS A 694 15.30 13.51 41.75
CA LYS A 694 16.55 13.42 40.98
C LYS A 694 16.49 12.28 39.92
N GLU A 695 15.78 11.18 40.25
CA GLU A 695 15.54 10.06 39.29
C GLU A 695 14.64 10.47 38.13
N GLU A 696 13.58 11.19 38.40
CA GLU A 696 12.66 11.67 37.36
C GLU A 696 13.32 12.65 36.42
N THR A 697 14.15 13.56 36.96
CA THR A 697 14.93 14.51 36.16
C THR A 697 16.02 13.82 35.33
N LYS A 698 16.63 12.72 35.81
CA LYS A 698 17.62 11.94 35.06
C LYS A 698 17.02 11.28 33.84
N LYS A 699 15.84 10.68 33.95
CA LYS A 699 15.12 10.08 32.79
C LYS A 699 14.88 11.09 31.67
N ALA A 700 14.60 12.36 32.03
CA ALA A 700 14.46 13.42 31.04
C ALA A 700 15.80 13.82 30.40
N ALA A 701 16.86 13.85 31.20
CA ALA A 701 18.17 14.25 30.77
C ALA A 701 18.83 13.26 29.78
N GLU A 702 18.45 11.98 29.82
CA GLU A 702 18.89 10.95 28.85
C GLU A 702 18.56 11.32 27.41
N ARG A 703 17.48 12.10 27.20
CA ARG A 703 17.05 12.59 25.89
C ARG A 703 17.77 13.85 25.42
N VAL A 704 18.59 14.47 26.27
CA VAL A 704 19.36 15.65 25.94
C VAL A 704 20.83 15.24 25.78
N PRO A 705 21.39 15.16 24.53
CA PRO A 705 22.73 14.60 24.28
C PRO A 705 23.83 15.17 25.19
N ARG A 706 23.78 16.49 25.45
CA ARG A 706 24.78 17.18 26.31
C ARG A 706 24.69 16.79 27.79
N LEU A 707 23.51 16.44 28.30
CA LEU A 707 23.30 15.99 29.68
C LEU A 707 23.54 14.48 29.79
N ARG A 708 23.15 13.72 28.81
CA ARG A 708 23.43 12.27 28.69
C ARG A 708 24.92 12.01 28.69
N ASP A 709 25.67 12.75 27.88
CA ASP A 709 27.11 12.58 27.72
C ASP A 709 27.93 13.19 28.87
N ASN A 710 27.28 13.91 29.81
CA ASN A 710 27.89 14.51 30.99
C ASN A 710 26.99 14.44 32.24
N PRO A 711 26.81 13.26 32.85
CA PRO A 711 25.87 13.06 33.98
C PRO A 711 26.18 14.00 35.17
N GLY A 712 27.42 14.30 35.46
CA GLY A 712 27.79 15.21 36.53
C GLY A 712 27.40 16.70 36.30
N LEU A 713 27.04 17.07 35.07
CA LEU A 713 26.49 18.39 34.78
C LEU A 713 25.04 18.49 35.27
N LEU A 714 24.23 17.45 35.08
CA LEU A 714 22.86 17.42 35.55
C LEU A 714 22.81 17.53 37.08
N ASP A 715 23.63 16.75 37.78
CA ASP A 715 23.65 16.77 39.25
C ASP A 715 23.95 18.18 39.78
N ARG A 716 24.94 18.87 39.20
CA ARG A 716 25.26 20.26 39.57
C ARG A 716 24.17 21.27 39.25
N LEU A 717 23.45 21.07 38.12
CA LEU A 717 22.34 21.93 37.73
C LEU A 717 21.13 21.69 38.62
N PHE A 718 20.86 20.47 39.00
CA PHE A 718 19.79 20.08 39.91
C PHE A 718 20.02 20.70 41.29
N GLU A 719 21.19 20.48 41.93
CA GLU A 719 21.57 21.05 43.25
C GLU A 719 21.56 22.56 43.28
N ARG A 720 21.81 23.21 42.15
CA ARG A 720 21.78 24.68 42.05
C ARG A 720 20.34 25.20 41.90
N SER A 721 19.43 24.42 41.35
CA SER A 721 18.05 24.80 41.14
C SER A 721 17.19 24.46 42.32
N ASP A 722 17.50 23.43 43.08
CA ASP A 722 16.92 23.05 44.38
C ASP A 722 17.28 24.10 45.43
N ALA A 723 16.39 25.10 45.58
CA ALA A 723 16.63 26.27 46.42
C ALA A 723 16.34 26.01 47.89
N ASP A 724 15.36 25.17 48.19
CA ASP A 724 14.93 24.79 49.54
C ASP A 724 15.70 23.56 50.09
N LYS A 725 16.48 22.89 49.22
CA LYS A 725 17.32 21.72 49.52
C LYS A 725 16.53 20.52 50.05
N ASP A 726 15.38 20.30 49.51
CA ASP A 726 14.54 19.17 49.88
C ASP A 726 14.80 17.92 48.97
N GLU A 727 15.84 17.97 48.12
CA GLU A 727 16.25 16.96 47.17
C GLU A 727 15.23 16.66 46.04
N GLN A 728 14.27 17.59 45.86
CA GLN A 728 13.26 17.58 44.82
C GLN A 728 13.19 18.97 44.17
N LEU A 729 12.64 19.05 42.95
CA LEU A 729 12.37 20.34 42.33
C LEU A 729 10.87 20.60 42.29
N SER A 730 10.45 21.72 42.87
CA SER A 730 9.15 22.32 42.62
C SER A 730 9.06 22.82 41.17
N GLN A 731 7.86 23.18 40.71
CA GLN A 731 7.66 23.75 39.37
C GLN A 731 8.55 24.98 39.12
N ASP A 732 8.64 25.89 40.06
CA ASP A 732 9.44 27.12 39.93
C ASP A 732 10.96 26.83 39.87
N GLU A 733 11.42 25.81 40.55
CA GLU A 733 12.82 25.39 40.56
C GLU A 733 13.16 24.65 39.29
N PHE A 734 12.25 23.84 38.76
CA PHE A 734 12.39 23.20 37.49
C PHE A 734 12.43 24.20 36.32
N ASP A 735 11.64 25.25 36.36
CA ASP A 735 11.69 26.31 35.35
C ASP A 735 13.04 27.03 35.35
N LYS A 736 13.62 27.26 36.51
CA LYS A 736 15.00 27.79 36.63
C LYS A 736 16.04 26.83 36.10
N LEU A 737 15.89 25.52 36.32
CA LEU A 737 16.75 24.49 35.76
C LEU A 737 16.72 24.54 34.21
N ARG A 738 15.53 24.64 33.63
CA ARG A 738 15.31 24.74 32.17
C ARG A 738 15.98 25.99 31.58
N GLU A 739 15.79 27.15 32.19
CA GLU A 739 16.44 28.39 31.77
C GLU A 739 17.97 28.30 31.80
N GLN A 740 18.55 27.64 32.78
CA GLN A 740 19.98 27.42 32.87
C GLN A 740 20.50 26.47 31.78
N ILE A 741 19.70 25.51 31.35
CA ILE A 741 20.01 24.60 30.23
C ILE A 741 19.90 25.37 28.90
N ALA A 742 18.85 26.18 28.72
CA ALA A 742 18.56 26.93 27.51
C ALA A 742 19.49 28.17 27.33
N GLY A 743 19.79 28.89 28.38
CA GLY A 743 20.57 30.14 28.36
C GLY A 743 22.08 30.00 28.12
N ARG A 744 22.56 28.79 27.84
CA ARG A 744 23.98 28.48 27.51
C ARG A 744 24.16 28.00 26.07
N ARG A 745 23.30 28.41 25.15
CA ARG A 745 23.49 28.25 23.70
C ARG A 745 24.37 29.31 23.10
#